data_4ceacf68f1dc21a8ba4a89321da4c19f
#
_entry.id   4ceacf68f1dc21a8ba4a89321da4c19f
#
_cell.length_a   1.000
_cell.length_b   1.000
_cell.length_c   1.000
_cell.angle_alpha   90.00
_cell.angle_beta   90.00
_cell.angle_gamma   90.00
#
_symmetry.space_group_name_H-M   'P 1'
#
loop_
_entity.id
_entity.type
_entity.pdbx_description
1 polymer ?
#
loop_
_entity_poly.entity_id
_entity_poly.type
_entity_poly.pdbx_seq_one_letter_code
_entity_poly.pdbx_strand_id
1 'polypeptide(L)'
;MQASLASRLLRLVTLSLSLSLALPLTVPSKTGVQYPQNFISKIIAERTDPNGPVTMRFPPEPNGFLHLGHAKSICVNFGLNEQFNEDNVMRTNVRMDDTNPLKESPFYVDSITKDTRWLIGKDAFPSKIMSTSSYFDEIYGCAVSLIENGLAFVDDLSPDEMRELRGTLTSPGQNSPNRDRPVEDSLRLFQEMTKGEHPTGSLTLRAKIDMSSPNLNLRDPVIYRILVGATHHNTGDKWNVYPMYDFSHPISDAIEGITHSLCTLEFEDHRVLYDWVLDSLAQKCGKEFPSRPRQIEFSRLNLKYTVLSKRKLIQLVEQNHVEGWDDPRLPTLSGVRRRGFQPLALKTFCSRIGVSKTDSNIDFAELENVARETMDKTARRAFVVTSPLKVTITNYDSQNKEEFIIPRHPKDESFGERTVPFGKEIYIEESDFFDGENPPKGFKRLVAGGKVRLRNAYVITCEEVVRDENNKPIELLCTYDDRTGNGVTPEGEKRVQGIVQWVEATTSVSCDVAQYDRLFKAEAPGSSTGDFLDDINPDSVSIISGARCEPSVEADCLQHLETVEESQDADVYHGDLHYQFERQGYYALDSSSSREKLVFNRVVTLRDTWGGEAAGKVAKEGGKERRRGGGGGGGGGDEVAKDVERVSFVAAQVKSAEQHADAEALLICKVDVGEEEERTVVAGLAAHMTVEELQGKMAICVANLKPSKMRGVESQGMLLGVEDGENFGGLLEPPQGAKPGDVMKFEGFEVKPDAMMKSKGAVKCFERVVEGLKINDKGVAECGDGAAMVNAGNGLAVTSSVVGGNVK
;
A
#
# COMPACT_ATOMS: atom_id res chain seq x y z
N MET A 1 -36.68 2.82 55.66
CA MET A 1 -37.29 2.77 54.32
C MET A 1 -36.63 3.72 53.32
N GLN A 2 -35.84 4.71 53.74
CA GLN A 2 -35.15 5.62 52.82
C GLN A 2 -33.79 5.09 52.25
N ALA A 3 -33.12 4.15 52.91
CA ALA A 3 -31.86 3.57 52.43
C ALA A 3 -32.02 2.53 51.29
N SER A 4 -33.22 1.98 51.11
CA SER A 4 -33.51 1.00 50.07
C SER A 4 -33.84 1.62 48.70
N LEU A 5 -34.31 2.88 48.67
CA LEU A 5 -34.58 3.61 47.42
C LEU A 5 -33.32 4.18 46.77
N ALA A 6 -32.36 4.65 47.58
CA ALA A 6 -31.10 5.18 47.08
C ALA A 6 -30.22 4.07 46.40
N SER A 7 -30.24 2.85 46.95
CA SER A 7 -29.53 1.71 46.40
C SER A 7 -30.14 1.19 45.07
N ARG A 8 -31.45 1.31 44.88
CA ARG A 8 -32.15 0.95 43.63
C ARG A 8 -32.03 2.01 42.57
N LEU A 9 -31.99 3.28 42.93
CA LEU A 9 -31.72 4.38 42.00
C LEU A 9 -30.26 4.37 41.52
N LEU A 10 -29.29 4.04 42.38
CA LEU A 10 -27.89 3.91 41.99
C LEU A 10 -27.65 2.72 41.03
N ARG A 11 -28.38 1.60 41.21
CA ARG A 11 -28.32 0.46 40.28
C ARG A 11 -29.06 0.71 38.95
N LEU A 12 -30.09 1.54 38.93
CA LEU A 12 -30.76 1.92 37.67
C LEU A 12 -29.96 2.96 36.87
N VAL A 13 -29.23 3.85 37.55
CA VAL A 13 -28.33 4.82 36.90
C VAL A 13 -27.05 4.11 36.37
N THR A 14 -26.53 3.08 37.05
CA THR A 14 -25.41 2.27 36.57
C THR A 14 -25.84 1.30 35.47
N LEU A 15 -27.11 0.85 35.36
CA LEU A 15 -27.58 0.04 34.23
C LEU A 15 -27.98 0.87 33.00
N SER A 16 -28.35 2.14 33.16
CA SER A 16 -28.63 3.04 32.01
C SER A 16 -27.38 3.71 31.48
N LEU A 17 -26.27 3.73 32.21
CA LEU A 17 -24.96 4.19 31.76
C LEU A 17 -24.13 3.08 31.09
N SER A 18 -24.58 1.81 31.13
CA SER A 18 -23.92 0.70 30.44
C SER A 18 -24.53 0.35 29.08
N LEU A 19 -25.57 1.09 28.62
CA LEU A 19 -26.19 0.90 27.31
C LEU A 19 -26.05 2.10 26.35
N SER A 20 -25.18 3.07 26.67
CA SER A 20 -24.99 4.26 25.83
C SER A 20 -23.52 4.69 25.77
N LEU A 21 -22.60 3.78 25.40
CA LEU A 21 -21.22 4.17 25.08
C LEU A 21 -20.59 3.07 24.22
N ALA A 22 -21.19 2.78 23.07
CA ALA A 22 -20.45 2.22 21.93
C ALA A 22 -20.08 3.40 21.01
N LEU A 23 -19.31 4.35 21.55
CA LEU A 23 -18.47 5.22 20.71
C LEU A 23 -17.30 4.36 20.26
N PRO A 24 -16.89 4.41 18.96
CA PRO A 24 -15.65 3.81 18.54
C PRO A 24 -14.52 4.55 19.27
N LEU A 25 -13.96 3.95 20.30
CA LEU A 25 -12.72 4.39 20.94
C LEU A 25 -11.62 4.22 19.92
N THR A 26 -11.35 5.25 19.13
CA THR A 26 -10.09 5.38 18.39
C THR A 26 -9.02 5.65 19.44
N VAL A 27 -8.39 4.60 19.94
CA VAL A 27 -7.21 4.72 20.79
C VAL A 27 -6.12 5.36 19.92
N PRO A 28 -5.51 6.48 20.34
CA PRO A 28 -4.36 7.03 19.61
C PRO A 28 -3.25 5.97 19.62
N SER A 29 -2.92 5.42 18.45
CA SER A 29 -1.81 4.50 18.32
C SER A 29 -0.53 5.20 18.77
N LYS A 30 0.34 4.49 19.52
CA LYS A 30 1.66 5.00 19.93
C LYS A 30 2.53 5.38 18.73
N THR A 31 2.22 4.87 17.55
CA THR A 31 2.92 5.11 16.29
C THR A 31 2.28 6.20 15.42
N GLY A 32 1.13 6.77 15.82
CA GLY A 32 0.39 7.77 15.04
C GLY A 32 -0.35 7.21 13.81
N VAL A 33 -0.35 5.89 13.59
CA VAL A 33 -1.10 5.23 12.51
C VAL A 33 -2.41 4.70 13.06
N GLN A 34 -3.54 5.14 12.48
CA GLN A 34 -4.85 4.57 12.77
C GLN A 34 -5.11 3.38 11.85
N TYR A 35 -5.43 2.23 12.43
CA TYR A 35 -5.87 1.06 11.69
C TYR A 35 -7.40 1.02 11.74
N PRO A 36 -8.12 1.06 10.60
CA PRO A 36 -9.57 0.96 10.58
C PRO A 36 -10.03 -0.41 11.08
N GLN A 37 -11.21 -0.45 11.69
CA GLN A 37 -11.82 -1.72 12.03
C GLN A 37 -12.01 -2.57 10.78
N ASN A 38 -11.76 -3.87 10.91
CA ASN A 38 -11.89 -4.83 9.82
C ASN A 38 -12.50 -6.14 10.34
N PHE A 39 -12.78 -7.08 9.44
CA PHE A 39 -13.40 -8.34 9.84
C PHE A 39 -12.57 -9.15 10.84
N ILE A 40 -11.22 -9.04 10.83
CA ILE A 40 -10.36 -9.72 11.82
C ILE A 40 -10.53 -9.07 13.20
N SER A 41 -10.54 -7.74 13.27
CA SER A 41 -10.77 -7.03 14.53
C SER A 41 -12.15 -7.35 15.13
N LYS A 42 -13.18 -7.54 14.28
CA LYS A 42 -14.50 -8.02 14.72
C LYS A 42 -14.41 -9.44 15.31
N ILE A 43 -13.75 -10.39 14.63
CA ILE A 43 -13.55 -11.76 15.14
C ILE A 43 -12.84 -11.74 16.48
N ILE A 44 -11.82 -10.89 16.67
CA ILE A 44 -11.11 -10.76 17.94
C ILE A 44 -12.01 -10.18 19.03
N ALA A 45 -12.83 -9.19 18.70
CA ALA A 45 -13.78 -8.59 19.64
C ALA A 45 -14.89 -9.55 20.10
N GLU A 46 -15.33 -10.45 19.21
CA GLU A 46 -16.38 -11.46 19.43
C GLU A 46 -15.89 -12.75 20.11
N ARG A 47 -14.62 -12.81 20.55
CA ARG A 47 -14.07 -14.01 21.19
C ARG A 47 -14.82 -14.39 22.48
N THR A 48 -14.89 -15.70 22.77
CA THR A 48 -15.64 -16.28 23.91
C THR A 48 -15.18 -15.78 25.27
N ASP A 49 -13.88 -15.48 25.43
CA ASP A 49 -13.34 -14.83 26.62
C ASP A 49 -12.82 -13.44 26.25
N PRO A 50 -13.58 -12.35 26.50
CA PRO A 50 -13.14 -10.99 26.20
C PRO A 50 -11.85 -10.57 26.90
N ASN A 51 -11.52 -11.19 28.03
CA ASN A 51 -10.32 -10.91 28.83
C ASN A 51 -9.18 -11.92 28.56
N GLY A 52 -9.44 -12.95 27.77
CA GLY A 52 -8.44 -13.96 27.41
C GLY A 52 -7.33 -13.42 26.54
N PRO A 53 -6.11 -13.99 26.62
CA PRO A 53 -5.00 -13.55 25.83
C PRO A 53 -5.27 -13.71 24.34
N VAL A 54 -4.83 -12.73 23.54
CA VAL A 54 -4.80 -12.82 22.08
C VAL A 54 -3.35 -12.91 21.63
N THR A 55 -2.97 -14.06 21.11
CA THR A 55 -1.61 -14.29 20.60
C THR A 55 -1.68 -14.57 19.11
N MET A 56 -0.92 -13.77 18.35
CA MET A 56 -0.74 -13.90 16.90
C MET A 56 0.72 -14.17 16.57
N ARG A 57 1.05 -14.40 15.31
CA ARG A 57 2.41 -14.56 14.85
C ARG A 57 2.60 -14.09 13.41
N PHE A 58 3.81 -13.66 13.11
CA PHE A 58 4.33 -13.52 11.75
C PHE A 58 5.34 -14.65 11.53
N PRO A 59 5.03 -15.66 10.66
CA PRO A 59 5.85 -16.86 10.49
C PRO A 59 6.56 -16.89 9.12
N PRO A 60 7.58 -16.06 8.86
CA PRO A 60 8.27 -16.09 7.58
C PRO A 60 9.13 -17.34 7.41
N GLU A 61 9.18 -17.90 6.18
CA GLU A 61 10.18 -18.90 5.80
C GLU A 61 11.54 -18.22 5.57
N PRO A 62 12.64 -18.63 6.23
CA PRO A 62 13.95 -18.02 6.09
C PRO A 62 14.68 -18.49 4.80
N ASN A 63 14.04 -18.32 3.65
CA ASN A 63 14.48 -18.77 2.33
C ASN A 63 14.50 -17.64 1.29
N GLY A 64 14.49 -16.36 1.73
CA GLY A 64 14.55 -15.15 0.89
C GLY A 64 14.26 -13.88 1.65
N PHE A 65 14.45 -12.75 0.97
CA PHE A 65 14.18 -11.43 1.51
C PHE A 65 12.68 -11.14 1.64
N LEU A 66 12.32 -10.37 2.66
CA LEU A 66 10.97 -9.85 2.79
C LEU A 66 10.69 -8.79 1.71
N HIS A 67 9.44 -8.70 1.28
CA HIS A 67 8.98 -7.71 0.31
C HIS A 67 7.68 -7.04 0.78
N LEU A 68 7.18 -6.06 0.04
CA LEU A 68 5.98 -5.28 0.39
C LEU A 68 4.73 -6.16 0.68
N GLY A 69 4.62 -7.33 0.04
CA GLY A 69 3.56 -8.30 0.38
C GLY A 69 3.65 -8.79 1.82
N HIS A 70 4.88 -9.05 2.32
CA HIS A 70 5.11 -9.41 3.72
C HIS A 70 4.87 -8.21 4.65
N ALA A 71 5.16 -6.97 4.20
CA ALA A 71 4.87 -5.77 4.99
C ALA A 71 3.39 -5.68 5.37
N LYS A 72 2.46 -6.02 4.45
CA LYS A 72 1.02 -6.08 4.77
C LYS A 72 0.75 -7.08 5.90
N SER A 73 1.30 -8.29 5.83
CA SER A 73 1.12 -9.32 6.87
C SER A 73 1.69 -8.88 8.22
N ILE A 74 2.89 -8.27 8.22
CA ILE A 74 3.51 -7.72 9.43
C ILE A 74 2.61 -6.63 10.03
N CYS A 75 2.19 -5.65 9.21
CA CYS A 75 1.34 -4.55 9.66
C CYS A 75 -0.03 -5.02 10.17
N VAL A 76 -0.62 -6.08 9.59
CA VAL A 76 -1.87 -6.65 10.09
C VAL A 76 -1.66 -7.29 11.47
N ASN A 77 -0.66 -8.16 11.62
CA ASN A 77 -0.42 -8.87 12.88
C ASN A 77 0.00 -7.92 14.02
N PHE A 78 0.91 -7.00 13.76
CA PHE A 78 1.41 -6.06 14.77
C PHE A 78 0.50 -4.85 14.96
N GLY A 79 -0.18 -4.39 13.91
CA GLY A 79 -1.12 -3.27 13.98
C GLY A 79 -2.39 -3.60 14.79
N LEU A 80 -2.88 -4.83 14.71
CA LEU A 80 -3.96 -5.31 15.60
C LEU A 80 -3.52 -5.29 17.06
N ASN A 81 -2.28 -5.69 17.34
CA ASN A 81 -1.71 -5.60 18.69
C ASN A 81 -1.68 -4.15 19.20
N GLU A 82 -1.30 -3.18 18.38
CA GLU A 82 -1.35 -1.75 18.74
C GLU A 82 -2.78 -1.27 18.99
N GLN A 83 -3.76 -1.75 18.22
CA GLN A 83 -5.16 -1.33 18.31
C GLN A 83 -5.87 -1.83 19.57
N PHE A 84 -5.52 -3.02 20.08
CA PHE A 84 -6.24 -3.67 21.17
C PHE A 84 -5.43 -3.83 22.48
N ASN A 85 -4.22 -3.24 22.57
CA ASN A 85 -3.30 -3.52 23.70
C ASN A 85 -3.40 -2.55 24.88
N GLU A 86 -4.57 -1.98 25.17
CA GLU A 86 -4.75 -1.14 26.39
C GLU A 86 -4.42 -1.92 27.68
N ASP A 87 -4.67 -3.24 27.72
CA ASP A 87 -4.51 -4.09 28.92
C ASP A 87 -3.34 -5.10 28.82
N ASN A 88 -2.42 -4.96 27.87
CA ASN A 88 -1.33 -5.93 27.60
C ASN A 88 -1.81 -7.39 27.32
N VAL A 89 -3.03 -7.54 26.81
CA VAL A 89 -3.66 -8.84 26.55
C VAL A 89 -3.24 -9.42 25.19
N MET A 90 -2.70 -8.58 24.30
CA MET A 90 -2.30 -8.97 22.95
C MET A 90 -0.79 -9.04 22.79
N ARG A 91 -0.32 -10.06 22.09
CA ARG A 91 1.07 -10.17 21.65
C ARG A 91 1.17 -10.77 20.27
N THR A 92 2.24 -10.43 19.55
CA THR A 92 2.58 -11.03 18.25
C THR A 92 3.98 -11.62 18.31
N ASN A 93 4.09 -12.92 18.04
CA ASN A 93 5.37 -13.62 17.96
C ASN A 93 5.98 -13.46 16.55
N VAL A 94 7.29 -13.55 16.44
CA VAL A 94 8.01 -13.82 15.19
C VAL A 94 8.51 -15.25 15.27
N ARG A 95 8.13 -16.09 14.31
CA ARG A 95 8.58 -17.49 14.20
C ARG A 95 9.18 -17.74 12.83
N MET A 96 10.42 -18.13 12.77
CA MET A 96 11.00 -18.64 11.52
C MET A 96 10.37 -20.01 11.22
N ASP A 97 9.71 -20.11 10.07
CA ASP A 97 9.13 -21.39 9.61
C ASP A 97 10.20 -22.16 8.83
N ASP A 98 11.13 -22.73 9.60
CA ASP A 98 12.36 -23.34 9.11
C ASP A 98 12.21 -24.87 9.04
N THR A 99 11.42 -25.37 8.07
CA THR A 99 11.18 -26.81 7.87
C THR A 99 11.88 -27.41 6.64
N ASN A 100 12.63 -26.59 5.89
CA ASN A 100 13.28 -27.00 4.65
C ASN A 100 14.79 -26.67 4.62
N PRO A 101 15.66 -27.59 5.11
CA PRO A 101 17.10 -27.35 5.22
C PRO A 101 17.81 -27.05 3.89
N LEU A 102 17.19 -27.39 2.76
CA LEU A 102 17.81 -27.17 1.43
C LEU A 102 17.67 -25.74 0.91
N LYS A 103 16.83 -24.92 1.50
CA LYS A 103 16.51 -23.55 1.01
C LYS A 103 16.72 -22.47 2.04
N GLU A 104 16.86 -22.82 3.29
CA GLU A 104 16.92 -21.93 4.43
C GLU A 104 18.35 -21.64 4.84
N SER A 105 18.62 -20.42 5.29
CA SER A 105 19.95 -20.06 5.76
C SER A 105 19.93 -19.00 6.84
N PRO A 106 20.97 -18.95 7.72
CA PRO A 106 21.12 -17.89 8.72
C PRO A 106 21.16 -16.49 8.13
N PHE A 107 21.64 -16.35 6.90
CA PHE A 107 21.66 -15.08 6.16
C PHE A 107 20.26 -14.49 5.98
N TYR A 108 19.29 -15.33 5.61
CA TYR A 108 17.90 -14.90 5.49
C TYR A 108 17.24 -14.65 6.84
N VAL A 109 17.55 -15.45 7.86
CA VAL A 109 17.07 -15.22 9.25
C VAL A 109 17.48 -13.82 9.71
N ASP A 110 18.74 -13.43 9.49
CA ASP A 110 19.27 -12.12 9.88
C ASP A 110 18.58 -10.99 9.10
N SER A 111 18.44 -11.12 7.78
CA SER A 111 17.74 -10.15 6.95
C SER A 111 16.27 -9.97 7.38
N ILE A 112 15.54 -11.06 7.57
CA ILE A 112 14.14 -11.05 8.00
C ILE A 112 13.99 -10.37 9.37
N THR A 113 14.90 -10.66 10.28
CA THR A 113 14.94 -10.06 11.62
C THR A 113 15.12 -8.55 11.54
N LYS A 114 16.13 -8.10 10.79
CA LYS A 114 16.42 -6.67 10.59
C LYS A 114 15.24 -5.93 9.95
N ASP A 115 14.70 -6.48 8.87
CA ASP A 115 13.62 -5.84 8.13
C ASP A 115 12.31 -5.78 8.94
N THR A 116 11.98 -6.85 9.67
CA THR A 116 10.79 -6.87 10.54
C THR A 116 10.96 -5.86 11.68
N ARG A 117 12.10 -5.87 12.37
CA ARG A 117 12.39 -4.96 13.47
C ARG A 117 12.39 -3.50 13.01
N TRP A 118 12.97 -3.20 11.85
CA TRP A 118 12.91 -1.86 11.24
C TRP A 118 11.47 -1.41 10.98
N LEU A 119 10.63 -2.29 10.41
CA LEU A 119 9.26 -1.92 10.05
C LEU A 119 8.39 -1.63 11.28
N ILE A 120 8.46 -2.48 12.32
CA ILE A 120 7.57 -2.34 13.49
C ILE A 120 8.17 -1.49 14.61
N GLY A 121 9.48 -1.31 14.64
CA GLY A 121 10.24 -0.65 15.72
C GLY A 121 10.69 -1.63 16.80
N LYS A 122 11.80 -1.32 17.47
CA LYS A 122 12.44 -2.19 18.47
C LYS A 122 11.54 -2.48 19.68
N ASP A 123 10.71 -1.53 20.10
CA ASP A 123 9.85 -1.67 21.27
C ASP A 123 8.69 -2.65 21.04
N ALA A 124 8.24 -2.77 19.79
CA ALA A 124 7.21 -3.73 19.38
C ALA A 124 7.79 -5.09 18.96
N PHE A 125 9.10 -5.17 18.71
CA PHE A 125 9.75 -6.40 18.28
C PHE A 125 9.90 -7.36 19.46
N PRO A 126 9.52 -8.66 19.31
CA PRO A 126 9.58 -9.62 20.42
C PRO A 126 11.06 -9.86 20.85
N SER A 127 11.28 -9.99 22.16
CA SER A 127 12.60 -10.24 22.74
C SER A 127 13.19 -11.60 22.35
N LYS A 128 12.36 -12.53 21.89
CA LYS A 128 12.77 -13.87 21.44
C LYS A 128 12.09 -14.18 20.11
N ILE A 129 12.91 -14.56 19.13
CA ILE A 129 12.44 -15.13 17.87
C ILE A 129 12.27 -16.64 18.08
N MET A 130 11.14 -17.19 17.63
CA MET A 130 10.84 -18.61 17.68
C MET A 130 11.28 -19.26 16.36
N SER A 131 11.51 -20.57 16.38
CA SER A 131 11.80 -21.38 15.19
C SER A 131 10.98 -22.66 15.23
N THR A 132 10.38 -23.04 14.11
CA THR A 132 9.64 -24.31 13.98
C THR A 132 10.54 -25.50 14.26
N SER A 133 11.81 -25.42 13.85
CA SER A 133 12.81 -26.45 14.13
C SER A 133 13.09 -26.68 15.62
N SER A 134 12.78 -25.72 16.49
CA SER A 134 12.86 -25.89 17.95
C SER A 134 11.85 -26.87 18.51
N TYR A 135 10.79 -27.14 17.73
CA TYR A 135 9.69 -28.07 18.11
C TYR A 135 9.72 -29.37 17.33
N PHE A 136 10.81 -29.71 16.63
CA PHE A 136 10.88 -30.91 15.79
C PHE A 136 10.70 -32.21 16.60
N ASP A 137 11.17 -32.27 17.86
CA ASP A 137 10.96 -33.42 18.72
C ASP A 137 9.46 -33.60 19.05
N GLU A 138 8.75 -32.52 19.38
CA GLU A 138 7.31 -32.51 19.69
C GLU A 138 6.48 -32.85 18.44
N ILE A 139 6.84 -32.22 17.28
CA ILE A 139 6.17 -32.46 15.99
C ILE A 139 6.36 -33.94 15.56
N TYR A 140 7.55 -34.50 15.76
CA TYR A 140 7.83 -35.90 15.52
C TYR A 140 6.99 -36.81 16.44
N GLY A 141 6.92 -36.48 17.72
CA GLY A 141 6.07 -37.16 18.69
C GLY A 141 4.57 -37.13 18.34
N CYS A 142 4.10 -36.03 17.72
CA CYS A 142 2.74 -35.95 17.18
C CYS A 142 2.54 -36.86 15.97
N ALA A 143 3.53 -36.95 15.07
CA ALA A 143 3.46 -37.88 13.93
C ALA A 143 3.42 -39.36 14.38
N VAL A 144 4.26 -39.73 15.34
CA VAL A 144 4.22 -41.09 15.96
C VAL A 144 2.84 -41.36 16.53
N SER A 145 2.27 -40.41 17.26
CA SER A 145 0.93 -40.57 17.84
C SER A 145 -0.17 -40.74 16.79
N LEU A 146 -0.08 -40.07 15.63
CA LEU A 146 -1.02 -40.33 14.53
C LEU A 146 -0.87 -41.74 13.96
N ILE A 147 0.35 -42.25 13.81
CA ILE A 147 0.57 -43.61 13.34
C ILE A 147 -0.02 -44.61 14.34
N GLU A 148 0.29 -44.49 15.65
CA GLU A 148 -0.21 -45.38 16.72
C GLU A 148 -1.74 -45.45 16.76
N ASN A 149 -2.42 -44.35 16.40
CA ASN A 149 -3.88 -44.29 16.36
C ASN A 149 -4.46 -44.62 14.96
N GLY A 150 -3.64 -45.13 14.02
CA GLY A 150 -4.08 -45.50 12.67
C GLY A 150 -4.54 -44.34 11.79
N LEU A 151 -4.08 -43.11 12.10
CA LEU A 151 -4.40 -41.87 11.39
C LEU A 151 -3.28 -41.40 10.43
N ALA A 152 -2.16 -42.13 10.37
CA ALA A 152 -1.09 -41.95 9.42
C ALA A 152 -0.49 -43.30 9.02
N PHE A 153 0.12 -43.34 7.84
CA PHE A 153 0.79 -44.52 7.30
C PHE A 153 2.00 -44.14 6.46
N VAL A 154 2.99 -45.03 6.43
CA VAL A 154 4.17 -44.85 5.57
C VAL A 154 3.86 -45.37 4.17
N ASP A 155 4.15 -44.55 3.14
CA ASP A 155 3.90 -44.85 1.72
C ASP A 155 5.21 -44.85 0.93
N ASP A 156 5.38 -45.81 0.02
CA ASP A 156 6.53 -45.96 -0.86
C ASP A 156 6.24 -45.60 -2.32
N LEU A 157 5.08 -45.00 -2.58
CA LEU A 157 4.73 -44.52 -3.90
C LEU A 157 5.63 -43.33 -4.33
N SER A 158 6.00 -43.35 -5.60
CA SER A 158 6.68 -42.22 -6.23
C SER A 158 5.78 -40.99 -6.30
N PRO A 159 6.36 -39.76 -6.48
CA PRO A 159 5.56 -38.54 -6.64
C PRO A 159 4.55 -38.60 -7.80
N ASP A 160 4.88 -39.32 -8.89
CA ASP A 160 3.99 -39.43 -10.04
C ASP A 160 2.82 -40.37 -9.76
N GLU A 161 3.08 -41.54 -9.16
CA GLU A 161 2.03 -42.45 -8.70
C GLU A 161 1.11 -41.79 -7.66
N MET A 162 1.68 -41.07 -6.71
CA MET A 162 0.87 -40.28 -5.74
C MET A 162 -0.01 -39.25 -6.42
N ARG A 163 0.50 -38.59 -7.47
CA ARG A 163 -0.27 -37.60 -8.23
C ARG A 163 -1.40 -38.25 -9.01
N GLU A 164 -1.15 -39.40 -9.62
CA GLU A 164 -2.16 -40.16 -10.35
C GLU A 164 -3.27 -40.62 -9.40
N LEU A 165 -2.91 -41.29 -8.29
CA LEU A 165 -3.88 -41.77 -7.32
C LEU A 165 -4.65 -40.65 -6.60
N ARG A 166 -4.05 -39.48 -6.42
CA ARG A 166 -4.75 -38.33 -5.82
C ARG A 166 -5.92 -37.85 -6.65
N GLY A 167 -5.91 -38.07 -7.96
CA GLY A 167 -6.95 -37.61 -8.87
C GLY A 167 -6.92 -36.11 -9.11
N THR A 168 -8.05 -35.55 -9.57
CA THR A 168 -8.18 -34.14 -9.95
C THR A 168 -9.32 -33.46 -9.19
N LEU A 169 -9.56 -32.16 -9.43
CA LEU A 169 -10.71 -31.46 -8.86
C LEU A 169 -12.07 -32.06 -9.31
N THR A 170 -12.09 -32.70 -10.48
CA THR A 170 -13.33 -33.28 -11.08
C THR A 170 -13.39 -34.82 -10.97
N SER A 171 -12.33 -35.46 -10.50
CA SER A 171 -12.30 -36.91 -10.26
C SER A 171 -11.81 -37.23 -8.85
N PRO A 172 -12.48 -38.12 -8.12
CA PRO A 172 -12.02 -38.56 -6.78
C PRO A 172 -10.66 -39.25 -6.87
N GLY A 173 -9.94 -39.28 -5.76
CA GLY A 173 -8.73 -40.05 -5.62
C GLY A 173 -9.00 -41.52 -5.36
N GLN A 174 -7.92 -42.30 -5.42
CA GLN A 174 -7.91 -43.74 -5.11
C GLN A 174 -6.96 -43.99 -3.94
N ASN A 175 -7.29 -44.96 -3.11
CA ASN A 175 -6.45 -45.35 -1.98
C ASN A 175 -5.10 -45.88 -2.46
N SER A 176 -4.02 -45.49 -1.78
CA SER A 176 -2.73 -46.17 -1.92
C SER A 176 -2.85 -47.62 -1.51
N PRO A 177 -2.16 -48.55 -2.19
CA PRO A 177 -2.10 -49.95 -1.72
C PRO A 177 -1.50 -50.10 -0.32
N ASN A 178 -0.73 -49.10 0.15
CA ASN A 178 -0.09 -49.08 1.47
C ASN A 178 -0.96 -48.42 2.55
N ARG A 179 -2.15 -47.91 2.21
CA ARG A 179 -2.99 -47.11 3.12
C ARG A 179 -3.41 -47.90 4.36
N ASP A 180 -3.55 -49.19 4.21
CA ASP A 180 -3.96 -50.13 5.29
C ASP A 180 -2.79 -50.98 5.83
N ARG A 181 -1.54 -50.49 5.67
CA ARG A 181 -0.33 -51.05 6.25
C ARG A 181 -0.48 -51.14 7.77
N PRO A 182 -0.07 -52.25 8.40
CA PRO A 182 -0.12 -52.39 9.84
C PRO A 182 0.58 -51.26 10.57
N VAL A 183 0.04 -50.85 11.72
CA VAL A 183 0.58 -49.75 12.54
C VAL A 183 2.04 -50.02 12.91
N GLU A 184 2.35 -51.23 13.30
CA GLU A 184 3.69 -51.68 13.70
C GLU A 184 4.70 -51.52 12.55
N ASP A 185 4.30 -51.83 11.32
CA ASP A 185 5.14 -51.69 10.11
C ASP A 185 5.35 -50.21 9.76
N SER A 186 4.29 -49.42 9.86
CA SER A 186 4.42 -47.94 9.64
C SER A 186 5.33 -47.29 10.68
N LEU A 187 5.23 -47.67 11.96
CA LEU A 187 6.10 -47.18 13.02
C LEU A 187 7.56 -47.59 12.79
N ARG A 188 7.81 -48.85 12.47
CA ARG A 188 9.15 -49.36 12.17
C ARG A 188 9.75 -48.59 10.98
N LEU A 189 9.03 -48.50 9.87
CA LEU A 189 9.49 -47.78 8.68
C LEU A 189 9.76 -46.29 8.98
N PHE A 190 8.90 -45.60 9.75
CA PHE A 190 9.12 -44.19 10.10
C PHE A 190 10.34 -44.00 11.00
N GLN A 191 10.65 -44.95 11.89
CA GLN A 191 11.90 -44.96 12.67
C GLN A 191 13.14 -45.20 11.78
N GLU A 192 13.05 -46.10 10.79
CA GLU A 192 14.11 -46.34 9.80
C GLU A 192 14.36 -45.10 8.93
N MET A 193 13.27 -44.41 8.49
CA MET A 193 13.35 -43.11 7.80
C MET A 193 14.13 -42.10 8.64
N THR A 194 13.84 -42.02 9.94
CA THR A 194 14.48 -41.06 10.85
C THR A 194 15.97 -41.34 11.02
N LYS A 195 16.36 -42.64 11.02
CA LYS A 195 17.77 -43.04 11.08
C LYS A 195 18.53 -42.82 9.75
N GLY A 196 17.81 -42.52 8.67
CA GLY A 196 18.41 -42.37 7.34
C GLY A 196 18.71 -43.70 6.62
N GLU A 197 18.02 -44.77 7.02
CA GLU A 197 18.22 -46.13 6.45
C GLU A 197 17.59 -46.27 5.06
N HIS A 198 16.80 -45.27 4.65
CA HIS A 198 16.13 -45.21 3.35
C HIS A 198 16.59 -43.99 2.53
N PRO A 199 16.73 -44.11 1.20
CA PRO A 199 17.14 -42.98 0.34
C PRO A 199 16.15 -41.81 0.38
N THR A 200 16.66 -40.60 0.13
CA THR A 200 15.84 -39.41 -0.04
C THR A 200 14.76 -39.63 -1.12
N GLY A 201 13.48 -39.38 -0.75
CA GLY A 201 12.32 -39.49 -1.63
C GLY A 201 11.75 -40.91 -1.82
N SER A 202 12.33 -41.93 -1.20
CA SER A 202 11.85 -43.31 -1.35
C SER A 202 10.60 -43.62 -0.52
N LEU A 203 10.44 -42.95 0.63
CA LEU A 203 9.30 -43.10 1.54
C LEU A 203 8.79 -41.75 1.97
N THR A 204 7.49 -41.69 2.24
CA THR A 204 6.82 -40.52 2.85
C THR A 204 5.88 -40.97 3.94
N LEU A 205 5.66 -40.14 4.97
CA LEU A 205 4.56 -40.34 5.90
C LEU A 205 3.35 -39.54 5.43
N ARG A 206 2.19 -40.21 5.29
CA ARG A 206 0.94 -39.59 4.85
C ARG A 206 -0.10 -39.65 5.94
N ALA A 207 -0.90 -38.58 6.06
CA ALA A 207 -2.10 -38.60 6.88
C ALA A 207 -3.17 -39.50 6.22
N LYS A 208 -3.96 -40.21 7.03
CA LYS A 208 -5.05 -41.09 6.57
C LYS A 208 -6.39 -40.41 6.80
N ILE A 209 -6.88 -39.71 5.74
CA ILE A 209 -8.08 -38.86 5.83
C ILE A 209 -9.20 -39.39 4.91
N ASP A 210 -9.33 -38.82 3.70
CA ASP A 210 -10.38 -39.16 2.76
C ASP A 210 -9.97 -38.91 1.31
N MET A 211 -9.67 -39.99 0.55
CA MET A 211 -9.29 -39.88 -0.88
C MET A 211 -10.45 -39.51 -1.79
N SER A 212 -11.69 -39.49 -1.33
CA SER A 212 -12.87 -39.09 -2.08
C SER A 212 -13.20 -37.58 -1.87
N SER A 213 -12.52 -36.89 -0.96
CA SER A 213 -12.79 -35.52 -0.61
C SER A 213 -12.73 -34.59 -1.84
N PRO A 214 -13.67 -33.65 -2.01
CA PRO A 214 -13.56 -32.61 -3.04
C PRO A 214 -12.35 -31.69 -2.82
N ASN A 215 -11.87 -31.53 -1.58
CA ASN A 215 -10.67 -30.79 -1.25
C ASN A 215 -9.42 -31.69 -1.40
N LEU A 216 -8.53 -31.34 -2.33
CA LEU A 216 -7.31 -32.10 -2.61
C LEU A 216 -6.35 -32.19 -1.41
N ASN A 217 -6.40 -31.20 -0.50
CA ASN A 217 -5.55 -31.17 0.70
C ASN A 217 -5.95 -32.24 1.75
N LEU A 218 -7.15 -32.80 1.64
CA LEU A 218 -7.63 -33.89 2.52
C LEU A 218 -7.43 -35.27 1.90
N ARG A 219 -6.89 -35.37 0.67
CA ARG A 219 -6.66 -36.67 0.02
C ARG A 219 -5.32 -37.25 0.42
N ASP A 220 -5.27 -37.74 1.65
CA ASP A 220 -4.11 -38.37 2.31
C ASP A 220 -2.80 -37.63 2.04
N PRO A 221 -2.67 -36.37 2.52
CA PRO A 221 -1.51 -35.53 2.25
C PRO A 221 -0.25 -36.08 2.89
N VAL A 222 0.90 -35.79 2.27
CA VAL A 222 2.23 -36.04 2.84
C VAL A 222 2.44 -35.11 4.03
N ILE A 223 2.82 -35.65 5.19
CA ILE A 223 3.10 -34.89 6.42
C ILE A 223 4.57 -34.93 6.82
N TYR A 224 5.36 -35.95 6.35
CA TYR A 224 6.81 -36.00 6.50
C TYR A 224 7.49 -36.55 5.23
N ARG A 225 8.69 -36.05 4.96
CA ARG A 225 9.57 -36.45 3.85
C ARG A 225 10.97 -36.79 4.35
N ILE A 226 11.69 -37.65 3.61
CA ILE A 226 13.10 -37.99 3.85
C ILE A 226 13.99 -37.01 3.10
N LEU A 227 15.02 -36.47 3.78
CA LEU A 227 16.12 -35.68 3.24
C LEU A 227 17.42 -36.12 3.94
N VAL A 228 17.99 -37.25 3.50
CA VAL A 228 19.22 -37.82 4.10
C VAL A 228 20.42 -36.94 3.79
N GLY A 229 21.23 -36.65 4.77
CA GLY A 229 22.45 -35.87 4.64
C GLY A 229 22.23 -34.35 4.47
N ALA A 230 21.00 -33.86 4.67
CA ALA A 230 20.72 -32.43 4.71
C ALA A 230 21.11 -31.87 6.09
N THR A 231 21.95 -30.82 6.10
CA THR A 231 22.34 -30.11 7.34
C THR A 231 21.41 -28.94 7.55
N HIS A 232 20.65 -28.95 8.65
CA HIS A 232 19.73 -27.88 8.99
C HIS A 232 20.45 -26.79 9.79
N HIS A 233 20.22 -25.50 9.48
CA HIS A 233 20.96 -24.37 10.08
C HIS A 233 20.85 -24.31 11.61
N ASN A 234 19.78 -24.84 12.20
CA ASN A 234 19.49 -24.77 13.64
C ASN A 234 19.70 -26.11 14.34
N THR A 235 19.33 -27.23 13.72
CA THR A 235 19.40 -28.58 14.33
C THR A 235 20.57 -29.43 13.80
N GLY A 236 21.36 -28.91 12.86
CA GLY A 236 22.51 -29.64 12.29
C GLY A 236 22.05 -30.92 11.57
N ASP A 237 22.75 -32.01 11.81
CA ASP A 237 22.55 -33.31 11.17
C ASP A 237 21.65 -34.24 12.00
N LYS A 238 20.93 -33.72 13.00
CA LYS A 238 20.10 -34.53 13.91
C LYS A 238 18.98 -35.30 13.19
N TRP A 239 18.43 -34.69 12.11
CA TRP A 239 17.24 -35.19 11.45
C TRP A 239 17.51 -35.61 9.99
N ASN A 240 16.97 -36.74 9.58
CA ASN A 240 16.88 -37.20 8.19
C ASN A 240 15.45 -37.14 7.65
N VAL A 241 14.49 -36.76 8.49
CA VAL A 241 13.08 -36.55 8.13
C VAL A 241 12.64 -35.17 8.52
N TYR A 242 11.86 -34.52 7.67
CA TYR A 242 11.40 -33.16 7.87
C TYR A 242 9.88 -33.07 7.69
N PRO A 243 9.17 -32.35 8.58
CA PRO A 243 7.73 -32.17 8.45
C PRO A 243 7.39 -31.30 7.25
N MET A 244 6.22 -31.54 6.67
CA MET A 244 5.63 -30.64 5.69
C MET A 244 4.93 -29.46 6.40
N TYR A 245 4.85 -28.33 5.71
CA TYR A 245 4.25 -27.09 6.22
C TYR A 245 2.86 -27.32 6.86
N ASP A 246 1.95 -27.99 6.15
CA ASP A 246 0.57 -28.20 6.62
C ASP A 246 0.47 -29.05 7.90
N PHE A 247 1.53 -29.75 8.27
CA PHE A 247 1.60 -30.53 9.50
C PHE A 247 2.31 -29.75 10.63
N SER A 248 3.45 -29.14 10.34
CA SER A 248 4.23 -28.40 11.35
C SER A 248 3.55 -27.13 11.82
N HIS A 249 2.92 -26.38 10.90
CA HIS A 249 2.34 -25.07 11.17
C HIS A 249 1.24 -25.09 12.24
N PRO A 250 0.16 -25.93 12.15
CA PRO A 250 -0.85 -26.00 13.20
C PRO A 250 -0.29 -26.41 14.57
N ILE A 251 0.66 -27.36 14.58
CA ILE A 251 1.27 -27.86 15.83
C ILE A 251 2.13 -26.78 16.48
N SER A 252 2.98 -26.08 15.70
CA SER A 252 3.79 -24.98 16.21
C SER A 252 2.91 -23.84 16.75
N ASP A 253 1.83 -23.48 16.04
CA ASP A 253 0.87 -22.49 16.52
C ASP A 253 0.26 -22.90 17.86
N ALA A 254 -0.14 -24.15 18.01
CA ALA A 254 -0.73 -24.66 19.24
C ALA A 254 0.27 -24.71 20.41
N ILE A 255 1.54 -25.11 20.16
CA ILE A 255 2.61 -25.13 21.17
C ILE A 255 2.93 -23.71 21.67
N GLU A 256 2.96 -22.72 20.76
CA GLU A 256 3.24 -21.31 21.11
C GLU A 256 2.06 -20.60 21.78
N GLY A 257 0.91 -21.25 21.91
CA GLY A 257 -0.29 -20.64 22.47
C GLY A 257 -0.90 -19.58 21.56
N ILE A 258 -0.73 -19.72 20.23
CA ILE A 258 -1.37 -18.85 19.25
C ILE A 258 -2.89 -19.07 19.32
N THR A 259 -3.64 -17.98 19.35
CA THR A 259 -5.11 -18.00 19.37
C THR A 259 -5.69 -17.69 17.99
N HIS A 260 -5.07 -16.74 17.27
CA HIS A 260 -5.51 -16.27 15.96
C HIS A 260 -4.35 -16.41 14.96
N SER A 261 -4.48 -17.37 14.06
CA SER A 261 -3.50 -17.75 13.05
C SER A 261 -3.82 -17.03 11.74
N LEU A 262 -3.24 -15.85 11.53
CA LEU A 262 -3.51 -15.04 10.33
C LEU A 262 -2.63 -15.49 9.16
N CYS A 263 -3.22 -15.71 7.97
CA CYS A 263 -2.53 -16.10 6.75
C CYS A 263 -3.18 -15.48 5.51
N THR A 264 -2.60 -15.70 4.32
CA THR A 264 -3.17 -15.22 3.07
C THR A 264 -4.23 -16.17 2.51
N LEU A 265 -5.11 -15.67 1.61
CA LEU A 265 -6.23 -16.45 1.03
C LEU A 265 -5.80 -17.72 0.31
N GLU A 266 -4.55 -17.85 -0.12
CA GLU A 266 -4.02 -19.07 -0.72
C GLU A 266 -4.07 -20.28 0.22
N PHE A 267 -4.20 -20.07 1.53
CA PHE A 267 -4.32 -21.11 2.54
C PHE A 267 -5.78 -21.39 2.97
N GLU A 268 -6.77 -20.80 2.33
CA GLU A 268 -8.19 -21.00 2.71
C GLU A 268 -8.59 -22.48 2.58
N ASP A 269 -8.21 -23.12 1.48
CA ASP A 269 -8.46 -24.56 1.25
C ASP A 269 -7.64 -25.47 2.19
N HIS A 270 -6.56 -24.97 2.78
CA HIS A 270 -5.73 -25.70 3.75
C HIS A 270 -6.32 -25.69 5.17
N ARG A 271 -7.23 -24.76 5.50
CA ARG A 271 -7.82 -24.62 6.85
C ARG A 271 -8.43 -25.91 7.37
N VAL A 272 -9.12 -26.66 6.53
CA VAL A 272 -9.72 -27.95 6.92
C VAL A 272 -8.67 -29.00 7.31
N LEU A 273 -7.49 -28.98 6.67
CA LEU A 273 -6.37 -29.84 7.05
C LEU A 273 -5.72 -29.34 8.36
N TYR A 274 -5.56 -28.04 8.52
CA TYR A 274 -5.10 -27.41 9.76
C TYR A 274 -5.94 -27.84 10.96
N ASP A 275 -7.26 -27.75 10.81
CA ASP A 275 -8.23 -28.18 11.83
C ASP A 275 -8.17 -29.69 12.06
N TRP A 276 -8.11 -30.51 11.01
CA TRP A 276 -8.01 -31.96 11.12
C TRP A 276 -6.78 -32.40 11.91
N VAL A 277 -5.61 -31.78 11.69
CA VAL A 277 -4.38 -32.10 12.42
C VAL A 277 -4.57 -31.88 13.92
N LEU A 278 -5.03 -30.69 14.33
CA LEU A 278 -5.20 -30.36 15.74
C LEU A 278 -6.29 -31.20 16.41
N ASP A 279 -7.44 -31.37 15.76
CA ASP A 279 -8.56 -32.15 16.32
C ASP A 279 -8.22 -33.64 16.42
N SER A 280 -7.49 -34.20 15.45
CA SER A 280 -7.04 -35.58 15.52
C SER A 280 -6.04 -35.79 16.64
N LEU A 281 -5.08 -34.89 16.82
CA LEU A 281 -4.10 -34.96 17.90
C LEU A 281 -4.76 -34.81 19.28
N ALA A 282 -5.67 -33.87 19.44
CA ALA A 282 -6.33 -33.62 20.71
C ALA A 282 -7.37 -34.74 21.05
N GLN A 283 -8.29 -35.05 20.12
CA GLN A 283 -9.45 -35.88 20.42
C GLN A 283 -9.17 -37.38 20.29
N LYS A 284 -8.26 -37.77 19.35
CA LYS A 284 -7.97 -39.19 19.10
C LYS A 284 -6.66 -39.67 19.70
N CYS A 285 -5.66 -38.79 19.76
CA CYS A 285 -4.34 -39.09 20.31
C CYS A 285 -4.16 -38.63 21.75
N GLY A 286 -5.10 -37.85 22.33
CA GLY A 286 -5.04 -37.36 23.69
C GLY A 286 -3.92 -36.34 23.95
N LYS A 287 -3.46 -35.62 22.92
CA LYS A 287 -2.43 -34.56 23.06
C LYS A 287 -3.07 -33.28 23.60
N GLU A 288 -2.46 -32.72 24.62
CA GLU A 288 -2.85 -31.42 25.18
C GLU A 288 -1.94 -30.33 24.65
N PHE A 289 -2.53 -29.22 24.19
CA PHE A 289 -1.82 -28.05 23.73
C PHE A 289 -2.21 -26.80 24.53
N PRO A 290 -1.32 -25.81 24.66
CA PRO A 290 -1.62 -24.53 25.32
C PRO A 290 -2.81 -23.78 24.72
N SER A 291 -3.09 -23.95 23.41
CA SER A 291 -4.21 -23.32 22.73
C SER A 291 -4.77 -24.20 21.60
N ARG A 292 -6.00 -23.87 21.17
CA ARG A 292 -6.60 -24.33 19.92
C ARG A 292 -6.70 -23.13 18.96
N PRO A 293 -5.67 -22.89 18.14
CA PRO A 293 -5.64 -21.75 17.25
C PRO A 293 -6.77 -21.79 16.21
N ARG A 294 -7.23 -20.61 15.78
CA ARG A 294 -8.16 -20.46 14.66
C ARG A 294 -7.44 -19.84 13.48
N GLN A 295 -7.42 -20.51 12.34
CA GLN A 295 -6.89 -19.95 11.10
C GLN A 295 -7.88 -18.93 10.49
N ILE A 296 -7.36 -17.78 10.05
CA ILE A 296 -8.13 -16.67 9.48
C ILE A 296 -7.36 -16.12 8.29
N GLU A 297 -7.99 -16.09 7.12
CA GLU A 297 -7.36 -15.67 5.88
C GLU A 297 -7.75 -14.26 5.48
N PHE A 298 -6.80 -13.56 4.87
CA PHE A 298 -6.98 -12.23 4.29
C PHE A 298 -6.31 -12.12 2.91
N SER A 299 -6.74 -11.17 2.07
CA SER A 299 -6.19 -10.96 0.74
C SER A 299 -4.72 -10.51 0.79
N ARG A 300 -3.90 -11.08 -0.09
CA ARG A 300 -2.52 -10.65 -0.28
C ARG A 300 -2.45 -9.26 -0.92
N LEU A 301 -1.29 -8.60 -0.82
CA LEU A 301 -1.00 -7.37 -1.53
C LEU A 301 -0.53 -7.71 -2.96
N ASN A 302 -1.23 -7.21 -3.95
CA ASN A 302 -0.77 -7.20 -5.34
C ASN A 302 -0.50 -5.75 -5.74
N LEU A 303 0.67 -5.49 -6.33
CA LEU A 303 1.09 -4.17 -6.79
C LEU A 303 1.24 -4.15 -8.29
N LYS A 304 0.75 -3.08 -8.93
CA LYS A 304 1.00 -2.80 -10.35
C LYS A 304 2.46 -2.36 -10.55
N TYR A 305 2.98 -2.57 -11.76
CA TYR A 305 4.35 -2.23 -12.16
C TYR A 305 5.43 -2.90 -11.32
N THR A 306 5.12 -4.02 -10.68
CA THR A 306 5.99 -4.67 -9.70
C THR A 306 5.80 -6.18 -9.75
N VAL A 307 6.86 -6.92 -9.48
CA VAL A 307 6.82 -8.37 -9.27
C VAL A 307 7.12 -8.68 -7.80
N LEU A 308 6.24 -9.46 -7.15
CA LEU A 308 6.40 -9.92 -5.77
C LEU A 308 6.75 -11.41 -5.69
N SER A 309 6.75 -12.10 -6.83
CA SER A 309 7.14 -13.52 -6.90
C SER A 309 8.62 -13.69 -6.57
N LYS A 310 8.94 -14.48 -5.55
CA LYS A 310 10.29 -14.79 -5.13
C LYS A 310 11.18 -15.31 -6.27
N ARG A 311 10.66 -16.21 -7.12
CA ARG A 311 11.40 -16.74 -8.28
C ARG A 311 11.80 -15.62 -9.25
N LYS A 312 10.90 -14.66 -9.51
CA LYS A 312 11.19 -13.53 -10.39
C LYS A 312 12.19 -12.56 -9.75
N LEU A 313 12.11 -12.35 -8.42
CA LEU A 313 13.09 -11.52 -7.70
C LEU A 313 14.49 -12.15 -7.72
N ILE A 314 14.60 -13.45 -7.48
CA ILE A 314 15.87 -14.20 -7.59
C ILE A 314 16.46 -14.02 -9.00
N GLN A 315 15.66 -14.19 -10.05
CA GLN A 315 16.09 -14.05 -11.44
C GLN A 315 16.61 -12.64 -11.75
N LEU A 316 15.97 -11.58 -11.24
CA LEU A 316 16.45 -10.21 -11.40
C LEU A 316 17.84 -9.98 -10.78
N VAL A 317 18.08 -10.57 -9.60
CA VAL A 317 19.37 -10.44 -8.90
C VAL A 317 20.45 -11.31 -9.56
N GLU A 318 20.16 -12.58 -9.82
CA GLU A 318 21.14 -13.53 -10.39
C GLU A 318 21.56 -13.17 -11.83
N GLN A 319 20.64 -12.58 -12.61
CA GLN A 319 20.93 -12.14 -13.98
C GLN A 319 21.44 -10.69 -14.05
N ASN A 320 21.74 -10.05 -12.90
CA ASN A 320 22.28 -8.69 -12.79
C ASN A 320 21.41 -7.60 -13.46
N HIS A 321 20.09 -7.73 -13.46
CA HIS A 321 19.17 -6.66 -13.84
C HIS A 321 19.07 -5.58 -12.77
N VAL A 322 19.45 -5.92 -11.55
CA VAL A 322 19.55 -5.03 -10.36
C VAL A 322 20.86 -5.32 -9.63
N GLU A 323 21.32 -4.36 -8.81
CA GLU A 323 22.62 -4.46 -8.11
C GLU A 323 22.63 -5.54 -7.00
N GLY A 324 21.50 -5.81 -6.38
CA GLY A 324 21.39 -6.77 -5.30
C GLY A 324 19.99 -6.79 -4.72
N TRP A 325 19.82 -7.49 -3.59
CA TRP A 325 18.53 -7.61 -2.90
C TRP A 325 18.05 -6.30 -2.25
N ASP A 326 18.95 -5.38 -2.00
CA ASP A 326 18.70 -4.04 -1.46
C ASP A 326 18.65 -2.96 -2.54
N ASP A 327 18.61 -3.33 -3.83
CA ASP A 327 18.46 -2.35 -4.92
C ASP A 327 17.19 -1.51 -4.71
N PRO A 328 17.31 -0.16 -4.73
CA PRO A 328 16.18 0.74 -4.48
C PRO A 328 14.99 0.61 -5.45
N ARG A 329 15.13 -0.12 -6.55
CA ARG A 329 14.06 -0.42 -7.52
C ARG A 329 13.26 -1.67 -7.17
N LEU A 330 13.79 -2.51 -6.26
CA LEU A 330 13.12 -3.75 -5.84
C LEU A 330 12.05 -3.46 -4.78
N PRO A 331 10.96 -4.25 -4.77
CA PRO A 331 9.93 -4.17 -3.73
C PRO A 331 10.30 -4.92 -2.45
N THR A 332 11.56 -5.33 -2.28
CA THR A 332 12.07 -5.90 -1.03
C THR A 332 12.06 -4.85 0.08
N LEU A 333 11.87 -5.24 1.34
CA LEU A 333 11.92 -4.29 2.45
C LEU A 333 13.29 -3.62 2.58
N SER A 334 14.36 -4.37 2.34
CA SER A 334 15.73 -3.83 2.29
C SER A 334 15.92 -2.82 1.16
N GLY A 335 15.39 -3.07 -0.05
CA GLY A 335 15.44 -2.13 -1.18
C GLY A 335 14.62 -0.87 -0.93
N VAL A 336 13.41 -1.02 -0.43
CA VAL A 336 12.53 0.09 -0.07
C VAL A 336 13.15 0.95 1.04
N ARG A 337 13.76 0.32 2.06
CA ARG A 337 14.51 1.01 3.12
C ARG A 337 15.72 1.77 2.55
N ARG A 338 16.54 1.15 1.70
CA ARG A 338 17.69 1.79 1.06
C ARG A 338 17.26 2.96 0.18
N ARG A 339 16.13 2.85 -0.52
CA ARG A 339 15.56 3.99 -1.26
C ARG A 339 15.17 5.16 -0.36
N GLY A 340 14.91 4.90 0.93
CA GLY A 340 14.58 5.90 1.94
C GLY A 340 13.10 6.01 2.29
N PHE A 341 12.29 4.99 2.00
CA PHE A 341 10.93 4.94 2.53
C PHE A 341 10.96 4.74 4.04
N GLN A 342 10.15 5.50 4.76
CA GLN A 342 10.07 5.42 6.21
C GLN A 342 9.11 4.31 6.66
N PRO A 343 9.35 3.64 7.80
CA PRO A 343 8.41 2.67 8.38
C PRO A 343 6.99 3.22 8.54
N LEU A 344 6.87 4.50 8.94
CA LEU A 344 5.58 5.18 9.08
C LEU A 344 4.81 5.25 7.75
N ALA A 345 5.51 5.46 6.62
CA ALA A 345 4.87 5.47 5.30
C ALA A 345 4.33 4.08 4.93
N LEU A 346 5.10 3.02 5.17
CA LEU A 346 4.65 1.64 4.91
C LEU A 346 3.47 1.22 5.79
N LYS A 347 3.52 1.53 7.09
CA LYS A 347 2.42 1.28 8.03
C LYS A 347 1.15 2.03 7.62
N THR A 348 1.27 3.31 7.28
CA THR A 348 0.15 4.15 6.81
C THR A 348 -0.43 3.61 5.50
N PHE A 349 0.41 3.21 4.56
CA PHE A 349 -0.02 2.58 3.31
C PHE A 349 -0.79 1.29 3.58
N CYS A 350 -0.26 0.38 4.41
CA CYS A 350 -0.93 -0.86 4.77
C CYS A 350 -2.27 -0.61 5.48
N SER A 351 -2.34 0.42 6.32
CA SER A 351 -3.59 0.85 6.98
C SER A 351 -4.64 1.32 5.96
N ARG A 352 -4.25 2.14 4.98
CA ARG A 352 -5.16 2.70 3.95
C ARG A 352 -5.71 1.63 3.00
N ILE A 353 -4.87 0.70 2.54
CA ILE A 353 -5.35 -0.39 1.69
C ILE A 353 -6.24 -1.38 2.44
N GLY A 354 -6.18 -1.36 3.77
CA GLY A 354 -7.03 -2.14 4.65
C GLY A 354 -6.85 -3.66 4.55
N VAL A 355 -7.75 -4.37 5.24
CA VAL A 355 -7.76 -5.83 5.32
C VAL A 355 -9.11 -6.35 4.83
N SER A 356 -9.11 -7.09 3.74
CA SER A 356 -10.31 -7.67 3.13
C SER A 356 -10.07 -9.14 2.73
N LYS A 357 -11.11 -9.85 2.35
CA LYS A 357 -11.04 -11.16 1.70
C LYS A 357 -11.07 -11.09 0.16
N THR A 358 -11.06 -9.88 -0.42
CA THR A 358 -11.08 -9.70 -1.87
C THR A 358 -9.71 -9.24 -2.35
N ASP A 359 -9.15 -9.93 -3.33
CA ASP A 359 -7.89 -9.54 -3.96
C ASP A 359 -8.07 -8.23 -4.75
N SER A 360 -7.14 -7.32 -4.58
CA SER A 360 -7.09 -6.03 -5.28
C SER A 360 -5.69 -5.75 -5.81
N ASN A 361 -5.61 -5.10 -6.98
CA ASN A 361 -4.35 -4.64 -7.56
C ASN A 361 -4.18 -3.16 -7.24
N ILE A 362 -3.28 -2.84 -6.33
CA ILE A 362 -2.99 -1.49 -5.87
C ILE A 362 -1.94 -0.85 -6.79
N ASP A 363 -2.13 0.41 -7.17
CA ASP A 363 -1.10 1.15 -7.90
C ASP A 363 0.06 1.51 -6.97
N PHE A 364 1.30 1.39 -7.45
CA PHE A 364 2.48 1.75 -6.67
C PHE A 364 2.49 3.24 -6.29
N ALA A 365 1.79 4.09 -7.07
CA ALA A 365 1.61 5.52 -6.78
C ALA A 365 0.96 5.78 -5.42
N GLU A 366 0.12 4.88 -4.91
CA GLU A 366 -0.48 5.02 -3.58
C GLU A 366 0.57 4.97 -2.47
N LEU A 367 1.57 4.08 -2.57
CA LEU A 367 2.70 4.07 -1.64
C LEU A 367 3.54 5.35 -1.77
N GLU A 368 3.79 5.80 -3.00
CA GLU A 368 4.54 7.06 -3.25
C GLU A 368 3.80 8.28 -2.69
N ASN A 369 2.45 8.33 -2.79
CA ASN A 369 1.64 9.41 -2.22
C ASN A 369 1.76 9.45 -0.70
N VAL A 370 1.63 8.29 -0.04
CA VAL A 370 1.82 8.19 1.41
C VAL A 370 3.23 8.60 1.83
N ALA A 371 4.25 8.22 1.07
CA ALA A 371 5.63 8.64 1.35
C ALA A 371 5.78 10.16 1.26
N ARG A 372 5.19 10.82 0.23
CA ARG A 372 5.19 12.30 0.11
C ARG A 372 4.55 12.96 1.33
N GLU A 373 3.39 12.48 1.76
CA GLU A 373 2.67 13.02 2.93
C GLU A 373 3.45 12.87 4.23
N THR A 374 4.13 11.74 4.40
CA THR A 374 4.95 11.45 5.58
C THR A 374 6.20 12.34 5.57
N MET A 375 6.90 12.39 4.44
CA MET A 375 8.14 13.16 4.30
C MET A 375 7.90 14.67 4.30
N ASP A 376 6.71 15.16 3.90
CA ASP A 376 6.39 16.60 4.07
C ASP A 376 6.47 17.05 5.52
N LYS A 377 6.20 16.13 6.46
CA LYS A 377 6.22 16.40 7.91
C LYS A 377 7.58 16.13 8.56
N THR A 378 8.37 15.21 8.00
CA THR A 378 9.56 14.65 8.68
C THR A 378 10.89 15.00 8.01
N ALA A 379 10.89 15.46 6.75
CA ALA A 379 12.11 15.73 6.01
C ALA A 379 12.60 17.18 6.21
N ARG A 380 13.91 17.34 6.46
CA ARG A 380 14.57 18.64 6.48
C ARG A 380 14.52 19.28 5.11
N ARG A 381 14.42 20.61 5.01
CA ARG A 381 14.53 21.36 3.74
C ARG A 381 15.98 21.72 3.48
N ALA A 382 16.41 21.59 2.22
CA ALA A 382 17.74 21.97 1.79
C ALA A 382 17.75 22.53 0.38
N PHE A 383 18.73 23.40 0.09
CA PHE A 383 19.03 23.85 -1.26
C PHE A 383 20.06 22.92 -1.88
N VAL A 384 19.66 22.28 -2.96
CA VAL A 384 20.52 21.40 -3.77
C VAL A 384 20.25 21.69 -5.24
N VAL A 385 21.30 21.92 -5.99
CA VAL A 385 21.28 22.15 -7.43
C VAL A 385 21.82 20.92 -8.12
N THR A 386 20.99 20.21 -8.86
CA THR A 386 21.36 18.94 -9.51
C THR A 386 22.05 19.15 -10.85
N SER A 387 21.67 20.19 -11.60
CA SER A 387 22.32 20.59 -12.85
C SER A 387 22.80 22.04 -12.71
N PRO A 388 24.00 22.27 -12.19
CA PRO A 388 24.46 23.60 -11.82
C PRO A 388 24.78 24.48 -13.04
N LEU A 389 24.09 25.62 -13.15
CA LEU A 389 24.43 26.75 -14.03
C LEU A 389 24.98 27.87 -13.18
N LYS A 390 26.20 28.31 -13.50
CA LYS A 390 26.88 29.39 -12.76
C LYS A 390 26.21 30.76 -12.99
N VAL A 391 26.05 31.50 -11.91
CA VAL A 391 25.58 32.90 -11.92
C VAL A 391 26.61 33.75 -11.20
N THR A 392 27.15 34.76 -11.87
CA THR A 392 28.07 35.77 -11.28
C THR A 392 27.32 37.08 -11.09
N ILE A 393 27.26 37.54 -9.83
CA ILE A 393 26.60 38.80 -9.46
C ILE A 393 27.63 39.95 -9.58
N THR A 394 27.56 40.69 -10.66
CA THR A 394 28.60 41.64 -11.07
C THR A 394 28.74 42.85 -10.15
N ASN A 395 27.63 43.28 -9.52
CA ASN A 395 27.59 44.42 -8.60
C ASN A 395 27.69 43.97 -7.10
N TYR A 396 28.03 42.73 -6.81
CA TYR A 396 28.26 42.24 -5.44
C TYR A 396 29.75 42.31 -5.10
N ASP A 397 30.09 42.88 -3.94
CA ASP A 397 31.47 42.94 -3.49
C ASP A 397 31.95 41.54 -3.04
N SER A 398 33.04 41.07 -3.63
CA SER A 398 33.64 39.76 -3.32
C SER A 398 34.17 39.61 -1.88
N GLN A 399 34.34 40.73 -1.17
CA GLN A 399 34.75 40.74 0.25
C GLN A 399 33.59 40.58 1.20
N ASN A 400 32.35 40.77 0.74
CA ASN A 400 31.16 40.53 1.55
C ASN A 400 30.93 39.03 1.72
N LYS A 401 30.71 38.61 2.96
CA LYS A 401 30.24 37.28 3.33
C LYS A 401 28.94 37.43 4.08
N GLU A 402 27.86 37.20 3.40
CA GLU A 402 26.52 37.20 3.98
C GLU A 402 26.06 35.78 4.28
N GLU A 403 25.27 35.64 5.33
CA GLU A 403 24.68 34.39 5.72
C GLU A 403 23.18 34.58 5.95
N PHE A 404 22.37 33.74 5.33
CA PHE A 404 20.94 33.72 5.57
C PHE A 404 20.59 32.60 6.56
N ILE A 405 19.86 32.96 7.61
CA ILE A 405 19.33 31.99 8.57
C ILE A 405 17.95 31.54 8.05
N ILE A 406 17.81 30.26 7.77
CA ILE A 406 16.62 29.66 7.13
C ILE A 406 16.14 28.50 7.97
N PRO A 407 14.82 28.38 8.27
CA PRO A 407 14.28 27.22 8.97
C PRO A 407 14.57 25.91 8.21
N ARG A 408 14.94 24.85 8.96
CA ARG A 408 15.09 23.50 8.39
C ARG A 408 13.74 22.85 8.03
N HIS A 409 12.65 23.35 8.62
CA HIS A 409 11.30 22.93 8.28
C HIS A 409 10.33 24.12 8.31
N PRO A 410 9.44 24.29 7.31
CA PRO A 410 8.61 25.51 7.21
C PRO A 410 7.45 25.58 8.22
N LYS A 411 7.11 24.47 8.87
CA LYS A 411 5.93 24.35 9.77
C LYS A 411 6.30 23.81 11.17
N ASP A 412 7.53 23.37 11.38
CA ASP A 412 7.96 22.75 12.64
C ASP A 412 9.31 23.33 13.07
N GLU A 413 9.27 24.20 14.06
CA GLU A 413 10.44 24.89 14.61
C GLU A 413 11.39 23.94 15.37
N SER A 414 10.95 22.74 15.75
CA SER A 414 11.78 21.76 16.43
C SER A 414 12.95 21.24 15.58
N PHE A 415 12.86 21.37 14.25
CA PHE A 415 13.95 21.05 13.33
C PHE A 415 15.10 22.06 13.41
N GLY A 416 14.87 23.24 14.02
CA GLY A 416 15.84 24.30 14.11
C GLY A 416 16.07 25.04 12.79
N GLU A 417 17.19 25.75 12.74
CA GLU A 417 17.57 26.61 11.62
C GLU A 417 18.87 26.11 10.98
N ARG A 418 19.14 26.58 9.76
CA ARG A 418 20.38 26.38 9.02
C ARG A 418 20.92 27.70 8.50
N THR A 419 22.23 27.79 8.41
CA THR A 419 22.94 28.92 7.84
C THR A 419 23.30 28.62 6.39
N VAL A 420 22.85 29.49 5.47
CA VAL A 420 23.14 29.39 4.04
C VAL A 420 23.99 30.59 3.61
N PRO A 421 25.27 30.36 3.25
CA PRO A 421 26.14 31.42 2.83
C PRO A 421 25.73 31.97 1.45
N PHE A 422 25.95 33.29 1.24
CA PHE A 422 25.71 34.01 -0.02
C PHE A 422 26.94 34.75 -0.44
N GLY A 423 27.25 34.75 -1.73
CA GLY A 423 28.45 35.36 -2.27
C GLY A 423 28.26 35.83 -3.72
N LYS A 424 29.37 36.30 -4.30
CA LYS A 424 29.42 36.81 -5.66
C LYS A 424 29.08 35.78 -6.71
N GLU A 425 29.42 34.51 -6.48
CA GLU A 425 29.20 33.42 -7.42
C GLU A 425 28.25 32.42 -6.76
N ILE A 426 27.20 32.05 -7.48
CA ILE A 426 26.23 31.05 -7.04
C ILE A 426 25.92 30.08 -8.18
N TYR A 427 25.34 28.94 -7.85
CA TYR A 427 24.72 28.01 -8.82
C TYR A 427 23.22 28.06 -8.71
N ILE A 428 22.53 28.01 -9.85
CA ILE A 428 21.08 27.74 -9.97
C ILE A 428 20.87 26.47 -10.82
N GLU A 429 19.65 25.92 -10.84
CA GLU A 429 19.32 24.85 -11.79
C GLU A 429 19.39 25.35 -13.23
N GLU A 430 20.03 24.59 -14.13
CA GLU A 430 20.05 24.89 -15.57
C GLU A 430 18.62 25.05 -16.11
N SER A 431 17.68 24.25 -15.65
CA SER A 431 16.26 24.34 -16.02
C SER A 431 15.55 25.58 -15.50
N ASP A 432 16.13 26.33 -14.57
CA ASP A 432 15.62 27.63 -14.09
C ASP A 432 15.99 28.81 -14.97
N PHE A 433 16.82 28.58 -15.99
CA PHE A 433 17.12 29.55 -17.05
C PHE A 433 16.51 29.09 -18.38
N PHE A 434 15.80 29.94 -19.09
CA PHE A 434 15.32 29.71 -20.44
C PHE A 434 16.15 30.45 -21.45
N ASP A 435 16.83 29.71 -22.29
CA ASP A 435 17.69 30.23 -23.35
C ASP A 435 16.93 30.32 -24.68
N GLY A 436 16.23 31.41 -24.87
CA GLY A 436 15.47 31.68 -26.10
C GLY A 436 14.65 32.94 -26.05
N GLU A 437 14.20 33.42 -27.22
CA GLU A 437 13.46 34.68 -27.34
C GLU A 437 12.00 34.55 -26.81
N ASN A 438 11.40 33.38 -26.89
CA ASN A 438 10.00 33.18 -26.57
C ASN A 438 9.83 32.08 -25.50
N PRO A 439 9.86 32.39 -24.19
CA PRO A 439 9.67 31.43 -23.15
C PRO A 439 8.26 30.79 -23.22
N PRO A 440 8.10 29.55 -22.81
CA PRO A 440 6.81 28.87 -22.76
C PRO A 440 5.78 29.68 -21.95
N LYS A 441 4.52 29.64 -22.36
CA LYS A 441 3.44 30.36 -21.66
C LYS A 441 3.41 29.94 -20.18
N GLY A 442 3.53 30.90 -19.27
CA GLY A 442 3.57 30.66 -17.82
C GLY A 442 4.96 30.38 -17.26
N PHE A 443 6.02 30.42 -18.03
CA PHE A 443 7.38 30.35 -17.54
C PHE A 443 7.68 31.56 -16.62
N LYS A 444 7.96 31.27 -15.34
CA LYS A 444 8.16 32.29 -14.31
C LYS A 444 9.57 32.19 -13.70
N ARG A 445 10.56 31.86 -14.54
CA ARG A 445 11.94 31.67 -14.11
C ARG A 445 12.81 32.69 -14.87
N LEU A 446 14.13 32.57 -14.77
CA LEU A 446 15.05 33.53 -15.35
C LEU A 446 15.13 33.40 -16.88
N VAL A 447 15.17 34.55 -17.55
CA VAL A 447 15.43 34.69 -18.99
C VAL A 447 16.47 35.80 -19.19
N ALA A 448 17.11 35.89 -20.35
CA ALA A 448 18.00 37.00 -20.67
C ALA A 448 17.26 38.33 -20.57
N GLY A 449 17.83 39.34 -19.88
CA GLY A 449 17.20 40.61 -19.53
C GLY A 449 16.06 40.52 -18.48
N GLY A 450 15.73 39.31 -17.98
CA GLY A 450 14.65 39.10 -17.03
C GLY A 450 15.09 39.10 -15.57
N LYS A 451 14.09 39.17 -14.68
CA LYS A 451 14.28 39.16 -13.22
C LYS A 451 13.74 37.90 -12.59
N VAL A 452 14.45 37.38 -11.58
CA VAL A 452 13.98 36.27 -10.73
C VAL A 452 14.40 36.52 -9.29
N ARG A 453 13.62 35.98 -8.32
CA ARG A 453 13.98 36.03 -6.91
C ARG A 453 14.76 34.77 -6.55
N LEU A 454 15.91 34.92 -5.96
CA LEU A 454 16.61 33.88 -5.22
C LEU A 454 15.85 33.62 -3.91
N ARG A 455 15.54 32.33 -3.62
CA ARG A 455 14.74 31.97 -2.46
C ARG A 455 15.40 32.41 -1.16
N ASN A 456 14.66 33.17 -0.34
CA ASN A 456 15.11 33.78 0.92
C ASN A 456 16.28 34.77 0.80
N ALA A 457 16.64 35.21 -0.43
CA ALA A 457 17.71 36.17 -0.70
C ALA A 457 17.19 37.31 -1.54
N TYR A 458 17.91 37.70 -2.56
CA TYR A 458 17.70 38.89 -3.38
C TYR A 458 16.94 38.60 -4.68
N VAL A 459 16.49 39.69 -5.34
CA VAL A 459 16.08 39.65 -6.75
C VAL A 459 17.34 39.90 -7.58
N ILE A 460 17.55 39.06 -8.60
CA ILE A 460 18.62 39.21 -9.58
C ILE A 460 18.02 39.51 -10.97
N THR A 461 18.80 40.25 -11.79
CA THR A 461 18.50 40.53 -13.20
C THR A 461 19.62 39.95 -14.05
N CYS A 462 19.31 39.15 -15.07
CA CYS A 462 20.29 38.59 -15.99
C CYS A 462 20.62 39.66 -17.05
N GLU A 463 21.85 40.17 -17.06
CA GLU A 463 22.31 41.17 -18.01
C GLU A 463 22.96 40.54 -19.24
N GLU A 464 23.75 39.46 -19.06
CA GLU A 464 24.51 38.83 -20.13
C GLU A 464 24.56 37.30 -19.93
N VAL A 465 24.61 36.57 -21.05
CA VAL A 465 24.73 35.10 -21.08
C VAL A 465 26.06 34.72 -21.70
N VAL A 466 26.96 34.15 -20.92
CA VAL A 466 28.25 33.63 -21.38
C VAL A 466 28.03 32.20 -21.92
N ARG A 467 28.60 31.91 -23.09
CA ARG A 467 28.37 30.62 -23.80
C ARG A 467 29.67 29.92 -24.11
N ASP A 468 29.58 28.60 -24.23
CA ASP A 468 30.69 27.77 -24.71
C ASP A 468 30.78 27.77 -26.24
N GLU A 469 31.73 27.00 -26.78
CA GLU A 469 31.98 26.85 -28.23
C GLU A 469 30.77 26.26 -28.98
N ASN A 470 29.88 25.56 -28.29
CA ASN A 470 28.67 24.96 -28.85
C ASN A 470 27.45 25.87 -28.68
N ASN A 471 27.65 27.10 -28.28
CA ASN A 471 26.61 28.11 -28.00
C ASN A 471 25.70 27.75 -26.80
N LYS A 472 26.13 26.81 -25.91
CA LYS A 472 25.40 26.44 -24.69
C LYS A 472 25.74 27.46 -23.59
N PRO A 473 24.72 27.96 -22.81
CA PRO A 473 24.95 28.79 -21.63
C PRO A 473 25.80 28.05 -20.59
N ILE A 474 26.89 28.69 -20.15
CA ILE A 474 27.77 28.18 -19.10
C ILE A 474 27.84 29.09 -17.87
N GLU A 475 27.55 30.40 -18.05
CA GLU A 475 27.51 31.35 -16.97
C GLU A 475 26.53 32.49 -17.30
N LEU A 476 25.86 33.02 -16.28
CA LEU A 476 24.98 34.18 -16.37
C LEU A 476 25.60 35.30 -15.57
N LEU A 477 25.81 36.47 -16.21
CA LEU A 477 26.22 37.70 -15.55
C LEU A 477 24.97 38.46 -15.12
N CYS A 478 24.77 38.59 -13.81
CA CYS A 478 23.57 39.16 -13.22
C CYS A 478 23.92 40.35 -12.32
N THR A 479 22.96 41.24 -12.12
CA THR A 479 22.98 42.25 -11.05
C THR A 479 21.95 41.88 -9.99
N TYR A 480 22.20 42.23 -8.72
CA TYR A 480 21.23 42.08 -7.64
C TYR A 480 20.70 43.41 -7.15
N ASP A 481 19.50 43.40 -6.59
CA ASP A 481 18.87 44.55 -5.94
C ASP A 481 18.94 44.38 -4.42
N ASP A 482 19.83 45.15 -3.76
CA ASP A 482 20.11 45.08 -2.33
C ASP A 482 18.89 45.35 -1.43
N ARG A 483 17.90 46.10 -1.93
CA ARG A 483 16.64 46.45 -1.25
C ARG A 483 15.71 45.26 -1.10
N THR A 484 15.97 44.14 -1.80
CA THR A 484 15.07 42.99 -1.90
C THR A 484 15.46 41.79 -1.00
N GLY A 485 16.44 42.00 -0.12
CA GLY A 485 16.95 40.98 0.80
C GLY A 485 15.86 40.35 1.66
N ASN A 486 16.07 39.10 2.07
CA ASN A 486 15.10 38.34 2.91
C ASN A 486 13.67 38.26 2.35
N GLY A 487 13.51 38.33 1.04
CA GLY A 487 12.20 38.23 0.39
C GLY A 487 11.38 39.53 0.36
N VAL A 488 11.93 40.63 0.81
CA VAL A 488 11.29 41.96 0.77
C VAL A 488 10.94 42.38 -0.66
N THR A 489 9.82 43.05 -0.85
CA THR A 489 9.46 43.74 -2.07
C THR A 489 9.44 45.21 -1.74
N PRO A 490 10.28 46.06 -2.42
CA PRO A 490 10.33 47.50 -2.19
C PRO A 490 8.97 48.16 -2.39
N GLU A 491 8.70 49.19 -1.60
CA GLU A 491 7.44 49.94 -1.67
C GLU A 491 7.22 50.54 -3.07
N GLY A 492 6.02 50.35 -3.62
CA GLY A 492 5.66 50.79 -4.97
C GLY A 492 6.10 49.87 -6.11
N GLU A 493 6.87 48.83 -5.84
CA GLU A 493 7.27 47.82 -6.83
C GLU A 493 6.37 46.59 -6.88
N LYS A 494 6.24 45.97 -8.07
CA LYS A 494 5.50 44.70 -8.22
C LYS A 494 6.37 43.53 -7.77
N ARG A 495 5.79 42.62 -7.00
CA ARG A 495 6.47 41.41 -6.59
C ARG A 495 6.92 40.59 -7.80
N VAL A 496 8.20 40.25 -7.84
CA VAL A 496 8.74 39.31 -8.84
C VAL A 496 8.12 37.94 -8.62
N GLN A 497 7.50 37.37 -9.66
CA GLN A 497 6.71 36.13 -9.55
C GLN A 497 7.57 34.88 -9.55
N GLY A 498 8.77 34.90 -10.16
CA GLY A 498 9.67 33.73 -10.20
C GLY A 498 10.50 33.63 -8.92
N ILE A 499 10.59 32.41 -8.38
CA ILE A 499 11.49 32.09 -7.26
C ILE A 499 12.29 30.85 -7.65
N VAL A 500 13.63 30.93 -7.57
CA VAL A 500 14.55 29.82 -7.84
C VAL A 500 15.39 29.54 -6.61
N GLN A 501 15.79 28.27 -6.44
CA GLN A 501 16.77 27.87 -5.43
C GLN A 501 18.19 28.12 -5.94
N TRP A 502 19.14 28.16 -5.03
CA TRP A 502 20.53 28.51 -5.33
C TRP A 502 21.45 27.92 -4.25
N VAL A 503 22.72 27.76 -4.58
CA VAL A 503 23.81 27.50 -3.62
C VAL A 503 25.00 28.39 -3.92
N GLU A 504 25.73 28.83 -2.90
CA GLU A 504 26.94 29.60 -3.05
C GLU A 504 28.05 28.72 -3.66
N ALA A 505 28.78 29.24 -4.66
CA ALA A 505 29.65 28.40 -5.49
C ALA A 505 30.88 27.90 -4.76
N THR A 506 31.51 28.71 -3.90
CA THR A 506 32.80 28.39 -3.26
C THR A 506 32.65 27.46 -2.04
N THR A 507 31.53 27.55 -1.35
CA THR A 507 31.21 26.75 -0.14
C THR A 507 30.35 25.55 -0.43
N SER A 508 29.71 25.49 -1.60
CA SER A 508 28.87 24.35 -1.95
C SER A 508 29.66 23.05 -2.05
N VAL A 509 29.06 21.98 -1.58
CA VAL A 509 29.66 20.64 -1.55
C VAL A 509 29.15 19.80 -2.71
N SER A 510 30.03 19.04 -3.35
CA SER A 510 29.66 18.13 -4.41
C SER A 510 28.99 16.87 -3.86
N CYS A 511 27.91 16.45 -4.49
CA CYS A 511 27.24 15.18 -4.16
C CYS A 511 26.73 14.49 -5.42
N ASP A 512 26.44 13.19 -5.31
CA ASP A 512 25.77 12.40 -6.33
C ASP A 512 24.31 12.19 -5.97
N VAL A 513 23.44 12.18 -6.99
CA VAL A 513 22.00 12.00 -6.82
C VAL A 513 21.54 10.86 -7.71
N ALA A 514 21.08 9.77 -7.10
CA ALA A 514 20.45 8.66 -7.79
C ALA A 514 18.94 8.90 -7.90
N GLN A 515 18.45 8.93 -9.12
CA GLN A 515 17.04 9.09 -9.41
C GLN A 515 16.47 7.75 -9.85
N TYR A 516 15.59 7.19 -9.04
CA TYR A 516 14.92 5.92 -9.32
C TYR A 516 13.53 6.14 -9.87
N ASP A 517 13.16 5.32 -10.84
CA ASP A 517 11.82 5.17 -11.40
C ASP A 517 11.36 3.72 -11.27
N ARG A 518 10.16 3.39 -11.75
CA ARG A 518 9.61 2.04 -11.72
C ARG A 518 10.47 1.10 -12.54
N LEU A 519 10.77 -0.07 -11.99
CA LEU A 519 11.58 -1.11 -12.67
C LEU A 519 10.87 -1.68 -13.90
N PHE A 520 9.54 -1.66 -13.94
CA PHE A 520 8.75 -2.20 -15.05
C PHE A 520 7.86 -1.14 -15.69
N LYS A 521 7.72 -1.20 -17.02
CA LYS A 521 6.85 -0.33 -17.81
C LYS A 521 5.39 -0.81 -17.84
N ALA A 522 5.17 -2.14 -17.73
CA ALA A 522 3.86 -2.76 -17.79
C ALA A 522 3.17 -2.78 -16.41
N GLU A 523 1.86 -2.57 -16.35
CA GLU A 523 1.07 -2.68 -15.12
C GLU A 523 1.17 -4.07 -14.49
N ALA A 524 1.18 -5.11 -15.32
CA ALA A 524 1.33 -6.52 -14.92
C ALA A 524 2.49 -7.14 -15.72
N PRO A 525 3.73 -7.11 -15.19
CA PRO A 525 4.91 -7.57 -15.91
C PRO A 525 4.81 -9.03 -16.38
N GLY A 526 5.05 -9.26 -17.70
CA GLY A 526 4.96 -10.56 -18.35
C GLY A 526 3.56 -10.98 -18.80
N SER A 527 2.52 -10.16 -18.57
CA SER A 527 1.15 -10.55 -18.95
C SER A 527 0.89 -10.51 -20.45
N SER A 528 1.56 -9.63 -21.19
CA SER A 528 1.41 -9.45 -22.64
C SER A 528 2.52 -10.16 -23.45
N THR A 529 3.74 -10.24 -22.92
CA THR A 529 4.91 -10.78 -23.60
C THR A 529 5.18 -12.26 -23.31
N GLY A 530 4.66 -12.76 -22.16
CA GLY A 530 4.96 -14.09 -21.63
C GLY A 530 6.21 -14.12 -20.76
N ASP A 531 7.14 -13.17 -20.92
CA ASP A 531 8.31 -12.99 -20.07
C ASP A 531 8.30 -11.60 -19.42
N PHE A 532 8.38 -11.54 -18.09
CA PHE A 532 8.40 -10.28 -17.35
C PHE A 532 9.69 -9.46 -17.56
N LEU A 533 10.76 -10.09 -18.02
CA LEU A 533 12.04 -9.42 -18.31
C LEU A 533 11.92 -8.46 -19.51
N ASP A 534 11.04 -8.76 -20.47
CA ASP A 534 10.79 -7.91 -21.62
C ASP A 534 10.17 -6.54 -21.24
N ASP A 535 9.54 -6.49 -20.09
CA ASP A 535 8.89 -5.28 -19.57
C ASP A 535 9.81 -4.41 -18.68
N ILE A 536 11.09 -4.78 -18.52
CA ILE A 536 12.05 -4.00 -17.73
C ILE A 536 12.22 -2.60 -18.34
N ASN A 537 12.19 -1.59 -17.47
CA ASN A 537 12.47 -0.21 -17.83
C ASN A 537 13.99 0.06 -17.80
N PRO A 538 14.65 0.22 -18.96
CA PRO A 538 16.09 0.52 -18.99
C PRO A 538 16.45 1.86 -18.35
N ASP A 539 15.47 2.80 -18.31
CA ASP A 539 15.64 4.14 -17.73
C ASP A 539 15.19 4.19 -16.25
N SER A 540 15.10 3.03 -15.59
CA SER A 540 14.64 2.93 -14.20
C SER A 540 15.59 3.52 -13.17
N VAL A 541 16.83 3.84 -13.55
CA VAL A 541 17.81 4.52 -12.71
C VAL A 541 18.63 5.49 -13.55
N SER A 542 18.84 6.70 -13.05
CA SER A 542 19.81 7.66 -13.57
C SER A 542 20.61 8.27 -12.41
N ILE A 543 21.92 8.36 -12.58
CA ILE A 543 22.81 8.96 -11.59
C ILE A 543 23.27 10.31 -12.10
N ILE A 544 23.02 11.35 -11.33
CA ILE A 544 23.51 12.71 -11.57
C ILE A 544 24.72 12.90 -10.69
N SER A 545 25.88 13.03 -11.30
CA SER A 545 27.13 13.31 -10.60
C SER A 545 27.45 14.79 -10.63
N GLY A 546 28.05 15.30 -9.54
CA GLY A 546 28.47 16.68 -9.44
C GLY A 546 27.35 17.69 -9.13
N ALA A 547 26.24 17.23 -8.61
CA ALA A 547 25.24 18.11 -7.98
C ALA A 547 25.89 18.91 -6.84
N ARG A 548 25.34 20.10 -6.53
CA ARG A 548 25.86 21.00 -5.51
C ARG A 548 24.85 21.19 -4.38
N CYS A 549 25.25 20.90 -3.14
CA CYS A 549 24.44 21.14 -1.96
C CYS A 549 25.01 22.22 -1.07
N GLU A 550 24.16 22.88 -0.28
CA GLU A 550 24.56 23.85 0.73
C GLU A 550 25.38 23.18 1.83
N PRO A 551 26.31 23.89 2.51
CA PRO A 551 27.22 23.28 3.51
C PRO A 551 26.51 22.62 4.69
N SER A 552 25.32 23.08 5.04
CA SER A 552 24.54 22.51 6.15
C SER A 552 24.16 21.04 5.92
N VAL A 553 23.98 20.66 4.63
CA VAL A 553 23.69 19.26 4.25
C VAL A 553 24.88 18.34 4.54
N GLU A 554 26.12 18.81 4.18
CA GLU A 554 27.33 18.05 4.51
C GLU A 554 27.50 17.87 6.01
N ALA A 555 27.36 18.97 6.78
CA ALA A 555 27.50 18.91 8.23
C ALA A 555 26.53 17.92 8.89
N ASP A 556 25.25 17.95 8.45
CA ASP A 556 24.25 17.01 8.93
C ASP A 556 24.58 15.56 8.53
N CYS A 557 25.04 15.34 7.28
CA CYS A 557 25.42 14.02 6.78
C CYS A 557 26.62 13.45 7.56
N LEU A 558 27.67 14.26 7.79
CA LEU A 558 28.84 13.82 8.55
C LEU A 558 28.50 13.44 9.98
N GLN A 559 27.67 14.23 10.65
CA GLN A 559 27.15 13.92 11.99
C GLN A 559 26.33 12.63 11.98
N HIS A 560 25.48 12.43 10.96
CA HIS A 560 24.66 11.23 10.85
C HIS A 560 25.52 9.98 10.56
N LEU A 561 26.50 10.08 9.67
CA LEU A 561 27.45 8.99 9.38
C LEU A 561 28.21 8.57 10.65
N GLU A 562 28.67 9.53 11.45
CA GLU A 562 29.31 9.26 12.74
C GLU A 562 28.35 8.52 13.70
N THR A 563 27.09 8.94 13.77
CA THR A 563 26.06 8.25 14.57
C THR A 563 25.84 6.81 14.10
N VAL A 564 25.81 6.57 12.77
CA VAL A 564 25.66 5.22 12.20
C VAL A 564 26.89 4.35 12.48
N GLU A 565 28.09 4.90 12.34
CA GLU A 565 29.35 4.21 12.59
C GLU A 565 29.53 3.81 14.08
N GLU A 566 29.15 4.69 15.01
CA GLU A 566 29.24 4.47 16.45
C GLU A 566 28.12 3.60 17.01
N SER A 567 26.98 3.53 16.30
CA SER A 567 25.81 2.79 16.76
C SER A 567 26.03 1.28 16.67
N GLN A 568 25.86 0.60 17.80
CA GLN A 568 25.71 -0.87 17.83
C GLN A 568 24.26 -1.30 17.54
N ASP A 569 23.34 -0.35 17.37
CA ASP A 569 21.94 -0.61 17.10
C ASP A 569 21.72 -0.71 15.58
N ALA A 570 21.34 -1.90 15.12
CA ALA A 570 21.02 -2.16 13.71
C ALA A 570 19.80 -1.36 13.18
N ASP A 571 19.11 -0.66 14.07
CA ASP A 571 17.98 0.20 13.72
C ASP A 571 18.42 1.58 13.21
N VAL A 572 19.66 2.00 13.50
CA VAL A 572 20.23 3.26 12.99
C VAL A 572 20.80 3.02 11.59
N TYR A 573 20.27 3.70 10.60
CA TYR A 573 20.56 3.43 9.20
C TYR A 573 20.77 4.74 8.40
N HIS A 574 21.63 4.73 7.41
CA HIS A 574 21.94 5.89 6.55
C HIS A 574 20.69 6.59 6.02
N GLY A 575 19.74 5.81 5.50
CA GLY A 575 18.49 6.27 4.95
C GLY A 575 17.50 6.92 5.95
N ASP A 576 17.85 7.01 7.24
CA ASP A 576 17.02 7.74 8.23
C ASP A 576 17.21 9.25 8.13
N LEU A 577 18.26 9.72 7.45
CA LEU A 577 18.46 11.14 7.16
C LEU A 577 17.75 11.52 5.88
N HIS A 578 16.64 12.29 6.01
CA HIS A 578 15.77 12.67 4.92
C HIS A 578 15.78 14.16 4.65
N TYR A 579 15.75 14.51 3.36
CA TYR A 579 15.64 15.88 2.88
C TYR A 579 14.50 16.05 1.88
N GLN A 580 13.87 17.20 1.89
CA GLN A 580 13.28 17.76 0.68
C GLN A 580 14.32 18.65 0.01
N PHE A 581 14.86 18.24 -1.13
CA PHE A 581 15.57 19.19 -2.00
C PHE A 581 14.50 20.08 -2.60
N GLU A 582 14.52 21.34 -2.17
CA GLU A 582 13.44 22.27 -2.43
C GLU A 582 13.13 22.35 -3.93
N ARG A 583 11.87 22.25 -4.31
CA ARG A 583 11.35 22.22 -5.69
C ARG A 583 11.66 20.97 -6.51
N GLN A 584 12.44 20.00 -5.99
CA GLN A 584 12.85 18.82 -6.78
C GLN A 584 12.15 17.53 -6.31
N GLY A 585 12.27 17.19 -5.05
CA GLY A 585 11.74 15.93 -4.52
C GLY A 585 12.14 15.66 -3.08
N TYR A 586 11.86 14.45 -2.63
CA TYR A 586 12.30 13.93 -1.35
C TYR A 586 13.43 12.93 -1.56
N TYR A 587 14.46 13.06 -0.74
CA TYR A 587 15.70 12.31 -0.85
C TYR A 587 16.13 11.76 0.49
N ALA A 588 16.85 10.65 0.47
CA ALA A 588 17.47 10.04 1.63
C ALA A 588 18.96 9.79 1.37
N LEU A 589 19.77 9.81 2.42
CA LEU A 589 21.19 9.49 2.32
C LEU A 589 21.35 8.00 1.97
N ASP A 590 22.10 7.67 0.92
CA ASP A 590 22.36 6.27 0.54
C ASP A 590 23.41 5.62 1.42
N SER A 591 23.31 4.31 1.62
CA SER A 591 24.27 3.51 2.38
C SER A 591 25.68 3.47 1.80
N SER A 592 25.85 3.84 0.53
CA SER A 592 27.16 3.97 -0.13
C SER A 592 27.86 5.31 0.18
N SER A 593 27.21 6.21 0.91
CA SER A 593 27.80 7.49 1.30
C SER A 593 28.97 7.31 2.25
N SER A 594 29.96 8.16 2.09
CA SER A 594 31.14 8.25 2.97
C SER A 594 31.43 9.70 3.29
N ARG A 595 32.40 9.96 4.19
CA ARG A 595 32.85 11.31 4.50
C ARG A 595 33.43 12.07 3.30
N GLU A 596 33.86 11.35 2.26
CA GLU A 596 34.47 11.92 1.06
C GLU A 596 33.46 12.08 -0.08
N LYS A 597 32.37 11.30 -0.05
CA LYS A 597 31.38 11.24 -1.14
C LYS A 597 29.97 11.05 -0.58
N LEU A 598 29.14 12.05 -0.75
CA LEU A 598 27.71 11.99 -0.41
C LEU A 598 26.89 11.51 -1.61
N VAL A 599 26.03 10.53 -1.39
CA VAL A 599 25.10 9.97 -2.37
C VAL A 599 23.69 10.06 -1.81
N PHE A 600 22.76 10.59 -2.59
CA PHE A 600 21.37 10.72 -2.21
C PHE A 600 20.45 9.93 -3.14
N ASN A 601 19.56 9.14 -2.58
CA ASN A 601 18.53 8.42 -3.30
C ASN A 601 17.25 9.25 -3.37
N ARG A 602 16.69 9.45 -4.57
CA ARG A 602 15.37 10.03 -4.70
C ARG A 602 14.31 9.03 -4.24
N VAL A 603 13.65 9.32 -3.14
CA VAL A 603 12.56 8.50 -2.61
C VAL A 603 11.32 8.68 -3.48
N VAL A 604 10.85 9.93 -3.60
CA VAL A 604 9.69 10.30 -4.43
C VAL A 604 9.84 11.72 -4.98
N THR A 605 9.19 12.00 -6.10
CA THR A 605 9.02 13.36 -6.65
C THR A 605 8.03 14.19 -5.82
N LEU A 606 8.02 15.52 -5.95
CA LEU A 606 7.05 16.37 -5.24
C LEU A 606 5.60 16.18 -5.71
N ARG A 607 5.41 15.71 -6.93
CA ARG A 607 4.10 15.44 -7.53
C ARG A 607 4.20 14.12 -8.28
N ASP A 608 3.09 13.43 -8.42
CA ASP A 608 3.05 12.25 -9.28
C ASP A 608 3.27 12.69 -10.74
N THR A 609 4.36 12.21 -11.34
CA THR A 609 4.74 12.48 -12.74
C THR A 609 4.61 11.24 -13.61
N TRP A 610 4.21 10.08 -13.01
CA TRP A 610 4.11 8.83 -13.76
C TRP A 610 2.98 8.88 -14.80
N GLY A 611 3.30 8.52 -16.04
CA GLY A 611 2.36 8.55 -17.17
C GLY A 611 2.25 9.89 -17.89
N GLY A 612 2.73 11.00 -17.31
CA GLY A 612 2.70 12.33 -17.96
C GLY A 612 3.74 12.49 -19.07
N GLU A 613 4.94 11.96 -18.91
CA GLU A 613 6.01 12.06 -19.91
C GLU A 613 5.89 11.04 -21.05
N ALA A 614 5.36 9.84 -20.77
CA ALA A 614 5.10 8.84 -21.81
C ALA A 614 3.98 9.26 -22.76
N ALA A 615 2.95 9.96 -22.26
CA ALA A 615 1.90 10.55 -23.08
C ALA A 615 2.41 11.70 -23.95
N GLY A 616 3.41 12.44 -23.50
CA GLY A 616 4.02 13.56 -24.25
C GLY A 616 4.92 13.14 -25.42
N LYS A 617 5.58 11.96 -25.35
CA LYS A 617 6.45 11.48 -26.44
C LYS A 617 5.68 10.79 -27.56
N VAL A 618 4.59 10.10 -27.27
CA VAL A 618 3.73 9.47 -28.30
C VAL A 618 2.89 10.50 -29.07
N ALA A 619 2.59 11.68 -28.46
CA ALA A 619 1.86 12.74 -29.13
C ALA A 619 2.69 13.59 -30.11
N LYS A 620 4.05 13.44 -30.18
CA LYS A 620 4.91 14.20 -31.10
C LYS A 620 5.11 13.55 -32.47
N GLU A 621 4.74 12.29 -32.67
CA GLU A 621 4.87 11.61 -33.97
C GLU A 621 3.57 11.52 -34.81
N GLY A 622 2.46 12.02 -34.35
CA GLY A 622 1.15 11.98 -35.03
C GLY A 622 0.53 13.37 -35.20
N GLY A 623 0.96 14.09 -36.21
CA GLY A 623 0.23 15.02 -37.12
C GLY A 623 -0.70 16.10 -36.54
N LYS A 624 -0.21 17.32 -36.64
CA LYS A 624 -0.88 18.59 -37.10
C LYS A 624 -2.40 18.77 -37.00
N GLU A 625 -2.69 20.00 -36.45
CA GLU A 625 -3.89 20.85 -36.65
C GLU A 625 -5.13 20.57 -35.80
N ARG A 626 -5.52 21.44 -34.91
CA ARG A 626 -6.21 22.72 -34.98
C ARG A 626 -6.81 23.19 -33.65
N ARG A 627 -6.57 24.44 -33.39
CA ARG A 627 -7.39 25.57 -32.90
C ARG A 627 -7.71 25.75 -31.44
N ARG A 628 -7.07 26.77 -30.94
CA ARG A 628 -7.42 27.92 -30.06
C ARG A 628 -8.77 27.94 -29.34
N GLY A 629 -8.69 28.17 -28.04
CA GLY A 629 -9.70 28.75 -27.18
C GLY A 629 -9.24 28.76 -25.73
N GLY A 630 -9.03 29.89 -25.19
CA GLY A 630 -8.28 30.41 -24.13
C GLY A 630 -8.97 30.42 -22.77
N GLY A 631 -8.12 30.60 -21.76
CA GLY A 631 -8.43 31.44 -20.62
C GLY A 631 -8.62 30.76 -19.27
N GLY A 632 -7.76 31.06 -18.32
CA GLY A 632 -8.08 31.42 -16.95
C GLY A 632 -8.01 30.31 -15.89
N GLY A 633 -7.03 30.47 -14.97
CA GLY A 633 -6.92 29.64 -13.77
C GLY A 633 -7.84 30.12 -12.65
N GLY A 634 -8.17 29.19 -11.77
CA GLY A 634 -8.92 29.40 -10.52
C GLY A 634 -9.35 28.05 -9.92
N GLY A 635 -9.06 27.81 -8.68
CA GLY A 635 -9.65 26.93 -7.68
C GLY A 635 -10.23 25.55 -8.07
N GLY A 636 -9.91 24.54 -7.29
CA GLY A 636 -10.44 23.16 -7.41
C GLY A 636 -11.98 23.03 -7.40
N GLY A 637 -12.76 24.05 -7.05
CA GLY A 637 -14.21 24.09 -7.15
C GLY A 637 -14.74 24.21 -8.58
N ASP A 638 -14.03 24.88 -9.47
CA ASP A 638 -14.46 25.18 -10.86
C ASP A 638 -14.41 23.97 -11.82
N GLU A 639 -13.64 22.93 -11.53
CA GLU A 639 -13.57 21.72 -12.39
C GLU A 639 -14.71 20.76 -12.13
N VAL A 640 -15.07 20.52 -10.86
CA VAL A 640 -16.21 19.67 -10.48
C VAL A 640 -17.51 20.27 -10.99
N ALA A 641 -17.62 21.59 -10.95
CA ALA A 641 -18.77 22.35 -11.45
C ALA A 641 -19.09 22.13 -12.94
N LYS A 642 -18.07 21.94 -13.79
CA LYS A 642 -18.24 21.64 -15.21
C LYS A 642 -18.43 20.17 -15.52
N ASP A 643 -17.98 19.31 -14.65
CA ASP A 643 -18.09 17.86 -14.81
C ASP A 643 -19.52 17.36 -14.59
N VAL A 644 -20.32 18.01 -13.74
CA VAL A 644 -21.72 17.67 -13.50
C VAL A 644 -22.61 17.79 -14.74
N GLU A 645 -22.31 18.67 -15.70
CA GLU A 645 -23.03 18.83 -16.95
C GLU A 645 -22.91 17.60 -17.88
N ARG A 646 -21.85 16.79 -17.72
CA ARG A 646 -21.49 15.67 -18.58
C ARG A 646 -22.11 14.34 -18.13
N VAL A 647 -22.56 14.25 -16.87
CA VAL A 647 -23.17 13.06 -16.30
C VAL A 647 -24.68 13.10 -16.50
N SER A 648 -25.28 12.00 -16.96
CA SER A 648 -26.73 11.89 -17.16
C SER A 648 -27.37 11.32 -15.89
N PHE A 649 -27.98 12.18 -15.09
CA PHE A 649 -28.81 11.79 -13.94
C PHE A 649 -30.27 11.79 -14.33
N VAL A 650 -30.95 10.66 -14.16
CA VAL A 650 -32.36 10.52 -14.48
C VAL A 650 -33.14 9.88 -13.34
N ALA A 651 -34.41 10.26 -13.21
CA ALA A 651 -35.33 9.55 -12.36
C ALA A 651 -35.59 8.16 -12.95
N ALA A 652 -35.56 7.14 -12.14
CA ALA A 652 -35.71 5.76 -12.57
C ALA A 652 -36.66 5.00 -11.63
N GLN A 653 -37.41 4.04 -12.16
CA GLN A 653 -38.25 3.15 -11.37
C GLN A 653 -37.74 1.72 -11.43
N VAL A 654 -37.49 1.09 -10.30
CA VAL A 654 -37.17 -0.34 -10.23
C VAL A 654 -38.44 -1.16 -10.47
N LYS A 655 -38.53 -1.81 -11.64
CA LYS A 655 -39.70 -2.62 -12.03
C LYS A 655 -39.67 -4.00 -11.39
N SER A 656 -38.51 -4.63 -11.37
CA SER A 656 -38.25 -5.89 -10.66
C SER A 656 -36.82 -5.96 -10.14
N ALA A 657 -36.65 -6.70 -9.11
CA ALA A 657 -35.31 -7.05 -8.57
C ALA A 657 -35.25 -8.55 -8.30
N GLU A 658 -34.06 -9.13 -8.42
CA GLU A 658 -33.80 -10.53 -8.06
C GLU A 658 -32.41 -10.67 -7.49
N GLN A 659 -32.20 -11.69 -6.67
CA GLN A 659 -30.90 -12.00 -6.11
C GLN A 659 -29.96 -12.52 -7.19
N HIS A 660 -28.72 -12.01 -7.23
CA HIS A 660 -27.73 -12.51 -8.17
C HIS A 660 -27.32 -13.95 -7.82
N ALA A 661 -27.36 -14.87 -8.82
CA ALA A 661 -27.13 -16.30 -8.60
C ALA A 661 -25.76 -16.63 -7.99
N ASP A 662 -24.71 -15.89 -8.39
CA ASP A 662 -23.31 -16.16 -8.01
C ASP A 662 -22.74 -15.10 -7.05
N ALA A 663 -23.56 -14.21 -6.47
CA ALA A 663 -23.06 -13.14 -5.59
C ALA A 663 -24.12 -12.66 -4.59
N GLU A 664 -24.02 -13.11 -3.34
CA GLU A 664 -24.95 -12.80 -2.24
C GLU A 664 -25.11 -11.30 -1.93
N ALA A 665 -24.11 -10.48 -2.25
CA ALA A 665 -24.15 -9.03 -2.03
C ALA A 665 -24.79 -8.23 -3.16
N LEU A 666 -25.14 -8.86 -4.31
CA LEU A 666 -25.61 -8.17 -5.50
C LEU A 666 -27.09 -8.48 -5.80
N LEU A 667 -27.83 -7.46 -6.18
CA LEU A 667 -29.17 -7.57 -6.73
C LEU A 667 -29.15 -7.18 -8.21
N ILE A 668 -29.89 -7.91 -9.04
CA ILE A 668 -30.13 -7.60 -10.46
C ILE A 668 -31.48 -6.88 -10.56
N CYS A 669 -31.44 -5.62 -10.95
CA CYS A 669 -32.64 -4.78 -11.06
C CYS A 669 -32.99 -4.52 -12.53
N LYS A 670 -34.26 -4.66 -12.89
CA LYS A 670 -34.83 -4.12 -14.12
C LYS A 670 -35.35 -2.74 -13.83
N VAL A 671 -34.83 -1.75 -14.52
CA VAL A 671 -35.01 -0.34 -14.18
C VAL A 671 -35.58 0.40 -15.42
N ASP A 672 -36.73 1.04 -15.24
CA ASP A 672 -37.32 1.94 -16.22
C ASP A 672 -36.69 3.33 -16.06
N VAL A 673 -36.00 3.80 -17.07
CA VAL A 673 -35.36 5.12 -17.14
C VAL A 673 -36.02 6.04 -18.18
N GLY A 674 -37.25 5.72 -18.59
CA GLY A 674 -38.01 6.46 -19.60
C GLY A 674 -37.64 6.14 -21.06
N GLU A 675 -36.93 5.03 -21.29
CA GLU A 675 -36.59 4.49 -22.61
C GLU A 675 -37.61 3.42 -23.04
N GLU A 676 -37.56 3.01 -24.32
CA GLU A 676 -38.49 1.96 -24.82
C GLU A 676 -38.24 0.59 -24.17
N GLU A 677 -36.98 0.31 -23.78
CA GLU A 677 -36.60 -0.93 -23.12
C GLU A 677 -36.06 -0.66 -21.70
N GLU A 678 -36.39 -1.56 -20.76
CA GLU A 678 -35.89 -1.49 -19.39
C GLU A 678 -34.39 -1.83 -19.36
N ARG A 679 -33.62 -1.07 -18.57
CA ARG A 679 -32.20 -1.35 -18.35
C ARG A 679 -31.99 -2.39 -17.27
N THR A 680 -30.98 -3.21 -17.45
CA THR A 680 -30.47 -4.07 -16.35
C THR A 680 -29.43 -3.29 -15.57
N VAL A 681 -29.61 -3.16 -14.27
CA VAL A 681 -28.66 -2.54 -13.36
C VAL A 681 -28.31 -3.54 -12.24
N VAL A 682 -27.04 -3.82 -12.07
CA VAL A 682 -26.54 -4.68 -10.98
C VAL A 682 -26.05 -3.78 -9.84
N ALA A 683 -26.63 -3.94 -8.65
CA ALA A 683 -26.38 -3.06 -7.51
C ALA A 683 -25.98 -3.84 -6.25
N GLY A 684 -25.03 -3.31 -5.49
CA GLY A 684 -24.55 -3.90 -4.23
C GLY A 684 -25.47 -3.65 -3.04
N LEU A 685 -26.76 -3.87 -3.19
CA LEU A 685 -27.79 -3.49 -2.22
C LEU A 685 -28.33 -4.66 -1.40
N ALA A 686 -27.94 -5.89 -1.67
CA ALA A 686 -28.52 -7.09 -1.03
C ALA A 686 -28.28 -7.16 0.50
N ALA A 687 -27.23 -6.49 1.00
CA ALA A 687 -26.96 -6.40 2.43
C ALA A 687 -27.83 -5.34 3.15
N HIS A 688 -28.51 -4.46 2.40
CA HIS A 688 -29.15 -3.25 2.91
C HIS A 688 -30.64 -3.18 2.59
N MET A 689 -31.09 -3.84 1.53
CA MET A 689 -32.50 -3.82 1.08
C MET A 689 -32.91 -5.17 0.54
N THR A 690 -34.16 -5.57 0.84
CA THR A 690 -34.74 -6.79 0.26
C THR A 690 -35.24 -6.52 -1.17
N VAL A 691 -35.48 -7.60 -1.93
CA VAL A 691 -36.07 -7.54 -3.28
C VAL A 691 -37.43 -6.83 -3.26
N GLU A 692 -38.26 -7.13 -2.26
CA GLU A 692 -39.60 -6.56 -2.08
C GLU A 692 -39.54 -5.05 -1.76
N GLU A 693 -38.55 -4.61 -0.99
CA GLU A 693 -38.34 -3.20 -0.67
C GLU A 693 -37.87 -2.38 -1.87
N LEU A 694 -37.15 -3.00 -2.80
CA LEU A 694 -36.66 -2.34 -4.02
C LEU A 694 -37.69 -2.25 -5.09
N GLN A 695 -38.55 -3.24 -5.22
CA GLN A 695 -39.54 -3.30 -6.29
C GLN A 695 -40.56 -2.16 -6.21
N GLY A 696 -40.70 -1.41 -7.30
CA GLY A 696 -41.56 -0.26 -7.39
C GLY A 696 -40.95 1.06 -6.92
N LYS A 697 -39.79 1.05 -6.24
CA LYS A 697 -39.14 2.27 -5.78
C LYS A 697 -38.65 3.16 -6.89
N MET A 698 -38.74 4.47 -6.65
CA MET A 698 -38.11 5.49 -7.48
C MET A 698 -36.71 5.79 -6.94
N ALA A 699 -35.75 5.96 -7.83
CA ALA A 699 -34.37 6.29 -7.48
C ALA A 699 -33.73 7.21 -8.53
N ILE A 700 -32.59 7.82 -8.20
CA ILE A 700 -31.76 8.48 -9.21
C ILE A 700 -30.82 7.46 -9.83
N CYS A 701 -30.81 7.39 -11.17
CA CYS A 701 -29.92 6.52 -11.94
C CYS A 701 -28.97 7.35 -12.80
N VAL A 702 -27.69 6.95 -12.79
CA VAL A 702 -26.69 7.45 -13.76
C VAL A 702 -26.81 6.60 -15.03
N ALA A 703 -27.29 7.22 -16.11
CA ALA A 703 -27.74 6.52 -17.31
C ALA A 703 -26.71 6.49 -18.46
N ASN A 704 -25.65 7.31 -18.44
CA ASN A 704 -24.69 7.37 -19.54
C ASN A 704 -23.32 6.71 -19.23
N LEU A 705 -23.28 5.84 -18.24
CA LEU A 705 -22.10 5.02 -17.96
C LEU A 705 -21.90 3.95 -19.04
N LYS A 706 -20.65 3.59 -19.31
CA LYS A 706 -20.35 2.46 -20.18
C LYS A 706 -20.84 1.17 -19.52
N PRO A 707 -21.65 0.33 -20.21
CA PRO A 707 -22.06 -0.97 -19.68
C PRO A 707 -20.85 -1.81 -19.21
N SER A 708 -20.99 -2.43 -18.04
CA SER A 708 -19.94 -3.23 -17.42
C SER A 708 -20.47 -4.57 -16.94
N LYS A 709 -19.68 -5.65 -17.10
CA LYS A 709 -20.05 -6.98 -16.61
C LYS A 709 -19.70 -7.13 -15.13
N MET A 710 -20.73 -7.38 -14.30
CA MET A 710 -20.60 -7.70 -12.88
C MET A 710 -21.01 -9.15 -12.65
N ARG A 711 -20.04 -10.01 -12.34
CA ARG A 711 -20.25 -11.45 -12.15
C ARG A 711 -21.04 -12.14 -13.28
N GLY A 712 -20.78 -11.77 -14.55
CA GLY A 712 -21.42 -12.36 -15.71
C GLY A 712 -22.66 -11.61 -16.24
N VAL A 713 -23.31 -10.78 -15.42
CA VAL A 713 -24.47 -9.94 -15.80
C VAL A 713 -23.99 -8.55 -16.21
N GLU A 714 -24.51 -8.03 -17.33
CA GLU A 714 -24.17 -6.70 -17.83
C GLU A 714 -25.01 -5.61 -17.15
N SER A 715 -24.36 -4.71 -16.40
CA SER A 715 -25.00 -3.54 -15.80
C SER A 715 -24.92 -2.35 -16.75
N GLN A 716 -26.08 -1.72 -17.03
CA GLN A 716 -26.26 -0.62 -18.01
C GLN A 716 -26.48 0.74 -17.33
N GLY A 717 -26.17 0.87 -16.07
CA GLY A 717 -26.32 2.10 -15.28
C GLY A 717 -25.93 1.88 -13.83
N MET A 718 -26.14 2.91 -13.00
CA MET A 718 -25.85 2.88 -11.57
C MET A 718 -26.97 3.58 -10.80
N LEU A 719 -27.56 2.92 -9.80
CA LEU A 719 -28.48 3.53 -8.84
C LEU A 719 -27.67 4.22 -7.73
N LEU A 720 -28.05 5.44 -7.39
CA LEU A 720 -27.36 6.21 -6.35
C LEU A 720 -27.98 5.91 -4.98
N GLY A 721 -27.14 5.55 -4.02
CA GLY A 721 -27.46 5.35 -2.61
C GLY A 721 -26.93 6.48 -1.74
N VAL A 722 -27.46 6.63 -0.53
CA VAL A 722 -26.97 7.57 0.49
C VAL A 722 -26.42 6.79 1.66
N GLU A 723 -25.23 7.17 2.14
CA GLU A 723 -24.58 6.58 3.29
C GLU A 723 -24.27 7.64 4.35
N ASP A 724 -24.58 7.36 5.61
CA ASP A 724 -24.17 8.15 6.77
C ASP A 724 -23.11 7.37 7.57
N GLY A 725 -21.86 7.66 7.26
CA GLY A 725 -20.72 6.94 7.85
C GLY A 725 -20.70 5.45 7.51
N GLU A 726 -21.18 4.60 8.40
CA GLU A 726 -21.22 3.14 8.22
C GLU A 726 -22.63 2.61 7.88
N ASN A 727 -23.67 3.46 7.88
CA ASN A 727 -25.05 3.03 7.69
C ASN A 727 -25.56 3.44 6.30
N PHE A 728 -26.13 2.47 5.58
CA PHE A 728 -26.86 2.75 4.34
C PHE A 728 -28.20 3.40 4.69
N GLY A 729 -28.43 4.63 4.22
CA GLY A 729 -29.61 5.42 4.51
C GLY A 729 -30.76 5.24 3.49
N GLY A 730 -30.53 4.50 2.40
CA GLY A 730 -31.50 4.26 1.34
C GLY A 730 -31.03 4.73 -0.03
N LEU A 731 -31.88 4.56 -1.05
CA LEU A 731 -31.64 5.11 -2.38
C LEU A 731 -31.88 6.62 -2.40
N LEU A 732 -31.13 7.35 -3.24
CA LEU A 732 -31.39 8.76 -3.50
C LEU A 732 -32.67 8.87 -4.34
N GLU A 733 -33.72 9.46 -3.79
CA GLU A 733 -35.04 9.50 -4.41
C GLU A 733 -35.23 10.81 -5.19
N PRO A 734 -35.85 10.74 -6.40
CA PRO A 734 -36.20 11.94 -7.12
C PRO A 734 -37.37 12.69 -6.43
N PRO A 735 -37.60 13.98 -6.72
CA PRO A 735 -38.70 14.76 -6.14
C PRO A 735 -40.08 14.12 -6.38
N GLN A 736 -40.99 14.35 -5.45
CA GLN A 736 -42.34 13.81 -5.52
C GLN A 736 -43.03 14.22 -6.82
N GLY A 737 -43.56 13.24 -7.55
CA GLY A 737 -44.23 13.42 -8.83
C GLY A 737 -43.31 13.32 -10.06
N ALA A 738 -42.03 13.07 -9.86
CA ALA A 738 -41.11 12.76 -10.96
C ALA A 738 -41.51 11.43 -11.63
N LYS A 739 -41.32 11.37 -12.96
CA LYS A 739 -41.57 10.18 -13.78
C LYS A 739 -40.27 9.55 -14.22
N PRO A 740 -40.22 8.23 -14.50
CA PRO A 740 -39.08 7.62 -15.15
C PRO A 740 -38.64 8.40 -16.40
N GLY A 741 -37.35 8.70 -16.52
CA GLY A 741 -36.80 9.51 -17.61
C GLY A 741 -36.71 11.01 -17.32
N ASP A 742 -37.31 11.52 -16.24
CA ASP A 742 -37.12 12.92 -15.86
C ASP A 742 -35.67 13.20 -15.56
N VAL A 743 -35.13 14.24 -16.21
CA VAL A 743 -33.70 14.57 -16.08
C VAL A 743 -33.45 15.40 -14.80
N MET A 744 -32.43 15.04 -14.02
CA MET A 744 -31.96 15.83 -12.91
C MET A 744 -30.72 16.64 -13.34
N LYS A 745 -30.63 17.87 -12.83
CA LYS A 745 -29.49 18.78 -13.06
C LYS A 745 -29.06 19.47 -11.76
N PHE A 746 -27.92 20.09 -11.78
CA PHE A 746 -27.51 20.96 -10.69
C PHE A 746 -27.87 22.41 -10.98
N GLU A 747 -28.30 23.16 -9.97
CA GLU A 747 -28.65 24.58 -10.12
C GLU A 747 -27.46 25.38 -10.65
N GLY A 748 -27.73 26.21 -11.67
CA GLY A 748 -26.69 26.99 -12.33
C GLY A 748 -25.93 26.27 -13.46
N PHE A 749 -26.20 24.96 -13.70
CA PHE A 749 -25.54 24.17 -14.74
C PHE A 749 -26.51 23.68 -15.81
N GLU A 750 -26.00 23.58 -17.04
CA GLU A 750 -26.77 23.04 -18.17
C GLU A 750 -26.62 21.52 -18.26
N VAL A 751 -27.64 20.87 -18.82
CA VAL A 751 -27.62 19.43 -19.09
C VAL A 751 -26.97 19.19 -20.46
N LYS A 752 -25.76 18.71 -20.50
CA LYS A 752 -24.98 18.38 -21.70
C LYS A 752 -24.26 17.04 -21.55
N PRO A 753 -24.99 15.94 -21.30
CA PRO A 753 -24.36 14.66 -20.98
C PRO A 753 -23.57 14.12 -22.17
N ASP A 754 -22.44 13.48 -21.88
CA ASP A 754 -21.73 12.69 -22.89
C ASP A 754 -22.67 11.58 -23.38
N ALA A 755 -22.64 11.26 -24.68
CA ALA A 755 -23.47 10.16 -25.23
C ALA A 755 -23.18 8.81 -24.52
N MET A 756 -21.94 8.58 -24.10
CA MET A 756 -21.53 7.48 -23.25
C MET A 756 -20.15 7.78 -22.62
N MET A 757 -19.99 7.58 -21.33
CA MET A 757 -18.74 7.83 -20.61
C MET A 757 -17.74 6.68 -20.81
N LYS A 758 -17.06 6.64 -21.99
CA LYS A 758 -16.13 5.56 -22.38
C LYS A 758 -14.66 5.89 -22.18
N SER A 759 -14.26 7.15 -22.25
CA SER A 759 -12.86 7.55 -22.18
C SER A 759 -12.37 7.58 -20.73
N LYS A 760 -11.07 7.37 -20.51
CA LYS A 760 -10.45 7.51 -19.17
C LYS A 760 -10.76 8.89 -18.54
N GLY A 761 -10.82 9.95 -19.34
CA GLY A 761 -11.17 11.29 -18.88
C GLY A 761 -12.66 11.42 -18.47
N ALA A 762 -13.57 10.74 -19.16
CA ALA A 762 -14.98 10.73 -18.81
C ALA A 762 -15.23 9.92 -17.51
N VAL A 763 -14.55 8.79 -17.33
CA VAL A 763 -14.62 8.01 -16.08
C VAL A 763 -14.11 8.82 -14.90
N LYS A 764 -12.98 9.50 -15.02
CA LYS A 764 -12.46 10.39 -13.97
C LYS A 764 -13.38 11.59 -13.67
N CYS A 765 -14.06 12.10 -14.70
CA CYS A 765 -15.10 13.12 -14.56
C CYS A 765 -16.24 12.59 -13.67
N PHE A 766 -16.75 11.40 -13.95
CA PHE A 766 -17.79 10.76 -13.16
C PHE A 766 -17.34 10.51 -11.71
N GLU A 767 -16.13 9.98 -11.50
CA GLU A 767 -15.55 9.73 -10.17
C GLU A 767 -15.51 11.02 -9.33
N ARG A 768 -15.04 12.14 -9.88
CA ARG A 768 -15.01 13.43 -9.17
C ARG A 768 -16.40 13.96 -8.84
N VAL A 769 -17.38 13.75 -9.73
CA VAL A 769 -18.78 14.17 -9.48
C VAL A 769 -19.37 13.37 -8.32
N VAL A 770 -19.18 12.04 -8.30
CA VAL A 770 -19.68 11.19 -7.20
C VAL A 770 -18.99 11.51 -5.87
N GLU A 771 -17.66 11.71 -5.88
CA GLU A 771 -16.92 12.13 -4.67
C GLU A 771 -17.35 13.50 -4.12
N GLY A 772 -17.82 14.39 -5.02
CA GLY A 772 -18.34 15.70 -4.66
C GLY A 772 -19.81 15.76 -4.29
N LEU A 773 -20.55 14.66 -4.45
CA LEU A 773 -21.99 14.59 -4.26
C LEU A 773 -22.34 14.26 -2.80
N LYS A 774 -23.06 15.15 -2.13
CA LYS A 774 -23.37 15.07 -0.68
C LYS A 774 -24.81 15.45 -0.41
N ILE A 775 -25.32 15.06 0.75
CA ILE A 775 -26.59 15.55 1.28
C ILE A 775 -26.29 16.62 2.32
N ASN A 776 -26.82 17.83 2.12
CA ASN A 776 -26.60 18.94 3.06
C ASN A 776 -27.46 18.84 4.33
N ASP A 777 -27.29 19.79 5.26
CA ASP A 777 -28.01 19.83 6.55
C ASP A 777 -29.55 20.01 6.42
N LYS A 778 -30.03 20.26 5.21
CA LYS A 778 -31.48 20.35 4.89
C LYS A 778 -32.01 19.10 4.18
N GLY A 779 -31.17 18.08 4.02
CA GLY A 779 -31.51 16.85 3.30
C GLY A 779 -31.53 16.99 1.76
N VAL A 780 -30.92 18.05 1.19
CA VAL A 780 -30.86 18.27 -0.27
C VAL A 780 -29.57 17.71 -0.82
N ALA A 781 -29.63 16.99 -1.93
CA ALA A 781 -28.46 16.53 -2.65
C ALA A 781 -27.77 17.70 -3.36
N GLU A 782 -26.49 17.90 -3.12
CA GLU A 782 -25.66 18.99 -3.66
C GLU A 782 -24.29 18.49 -4.13
N CYS A 783 -23.66 19.24 -5.05
CA CYS A 783 -22.33 18.93 -5.54
C CYS A 783 -21.45 20.19 -5.64
N GLY A 784 -20.15 20.05 -5.40
CA GLY A 784 -19.20 21.15 -5.47
C GLY A 784 -19.44 22.24 -4.43
N ASP A 785 -19.57 23.48 -4.83
CA ASP A 785 -19.76 24.66 -3.96
C ASP A 785 -21.24 24.83 -3.45
N GLY A 786 -21.98 23.73 -3.35
CA GLY A 786 -23.35 23.72 -2.81
C GLY A 786 -24.45 23.86 -3.87
N ALA A 787 -24.19 23.55 -5.13
CA ALA A 787 -25.20 23.52 -6.17
C ALA A 787 -26.19 22.36 -5.92
N ALA A 788 -27.47 22.67 -5.69
CA ALA A 788 -28.49 21.68 -5.42
C ALA A 788 -28.87 20.88 -6.67
N MET A 789 -29.06 19.56 -6.52
CA MET A 789 -29.60 18.70 -7.56
C MET A 789 -31.12 18.92 -7.64
N VAL A 790 -31.63 19.28 -8.81
CA VAL A 790 -33.04 19.59 -9.03
C VAL A 790 -33.57 18.88 -10.29
N ASN A 791 -34.86 18.61 -10.34
CA ASN A 791 -35.53 18.16 -11.55
C ASN A 791 -35.51 19.27 -12.60
N ALA A 792 -34.99 18.97 -13.78
CA ALA A 792 -34.80 19.94 -14.85
C ALA A 792 -36.10 20.54 -15.40
N GLY A 793 -37.24 19.82 -15.27
CA GLY A 793 -38.54 20.25 -15.76
C GLY A 793 -39.32 21.17 -14.82
N ASN A 794 -39.23 20.97 -13.51
CA ASN A 794 -40.00 21.70 -12.51
C ASN A 794 -39.19 22.41 -11.40
N GLY A 795 -37.87 22.23 -11.36
CA GLY A 795 -36.99 22.84 -10.40
C GLY A 795 -37.07 22.34 -8.95
N LEU A 796 -37.80 21.26 -8.70
CA LEU A 796 -37.92 20.68 -7.37
C LEU A 796 -36.62 19.94 -6.98
N ALA A 797 -36.13 20.17 -5.77
CA ALA A 797 -34.90 19.59 -5.29
C ALA A 797 -34.99 18.08 -5.02
N VAL A 798 -33.90 17.37 -5.32
CA VAL A 798 -33.69 15.97 -4.94
C VAL A 798 -33.32 15.93 -3.47
N THR A 799 -34.05 15.15 -2.68
CA THR A 799 -33.85 15.13 -1.21
C THR A 799 -33.63 13.71 -0.69
N SER A 800 -33.05 13.62 0.48
CA SER A 800 -32.88 12.39 1.25
C SER A 800 -33.39 12.59 2.68
N SER A 801 -33.85 11.53 3.32
CA SER A 801 -34.15 11.50 4.75
C SER A 801 -32.89 11.48 5.63
N VAL A 802 -31.74 11.13 5.05
CA VAL A 802 -30.44 11.15 5.68
C VAL A 802 -29.77 12.49 5.44
N VAL A 803 -29.39 13.17 6.49
CA VAL A 803 -28.79 14.52 6.49
C VAL A 803 -27.29 14.41 6.72
N GLY A 804 -26.48 15.13 5.96
CA GLY A 804 -25.02 15.09 6.09
C GLY A 804 -24.33 13.85 5.48
N GLY A 805 -25.08 12.98 4.79
CA GLY A 805 -24.57 11.75 4.19
C GLY A 805 -23.83 11.98 2.87
N ASN A 806 -23.01 11.00 2.48
CA ASN A 806 -22.37 10.94 1.17
C ASN A 806 -23.26 10.15 0.20
N VAL A 807 -23.26 10.54 -1.08
CA VAL A 807 -23.95 9.81 -2.15
C VAL A 807 -22.92 8.92 -2.85
N LYS A 808 -23.29 7.65 -3.06
CA LYS A 808 -22.46 6.65 -3.74
C LYS A 808 -23.23 5.94 -4.86
#